data_ffbb574c3b65b86828aa13f864468a4b
#
_entry.id   ffbb574c3b65b86828aa13f864468a4b
#
_cell.length_a   1.000
_cell.length_b   1.000
_cell.length_c   1.000
_cell.angle_alpha   90.00
_cell.angle_beta   90.00
_cell.angle_gamma   90.00
#
_symmetry.space_group_name_H-M   'P 1'
#
loop_
_entity.id
_entity.type
_entity.pdbx_description
1 polymer ?
#
loop_
_entity_poly.entity_id
_entity_poly.type
_entity_poly.pdbx_seq_one_letter_code
_entity_poly.pdbx_strand_id
1 'polypeptide(L)'
;MNYPFENDTSAVIKKLARKSERFDKKKILFCLAAIIVAVAMIMMSLLTVQNIIYQNQKEIEGLHQGIFFDITQDSKEKLLANEEVKSVGLSCNIKTVKENSKELSLIYYDDDMLSLIPAFDGKYPEKASEIAVTDAFFASENKSPEINAIVQLNLDGTLKNYTIVGIYHDKTSTAYPVFVSLEKCRELRGNNLLNGYVWLENADALTKDEATEILSQISEETGLNNWTVSSYYDYVNTTLSFSNYAVYGVVAAILFLAAALVIYSIFYISVGQKVAEFGQLRTIGASKKQIYKIVLKQGYMLAVPGILIGSIMGTIISYCLQSKGWSVFAFIVSLCGACLFGILLVYISVRKPAKIAANTSPISALKNPVGIVNYRTHKRHRITPVYLAKISFSRNRKKSLLTILSLGLCGVIFFLAASYQSSFNAESMARYWDMKYGDFKISIDLENESENLDALLQKEYFSDYVKRVGDIEGVSNIFTYATVPVDFSTDNDISDSTLMLGYNEKDLASLNAAVLSGNITDDTELVVSDPERIYDVYHWKPQIGDTVTFNFKNHSGKTITKAFKIGAITSSNDGMGGYIFRMPENMLKELAGYDCTYAIEIQAEAEYQEIIEQELKLLVSDNRDVRLQTLQDFIVEHQSDNRAGFTLAYAIAAILWIFAVINQINLTVTNLLSQKQEMGTLKSIGMTNKQLKQAFMMEGLFTTLIALLITAVVGIPGGYAIGIFLKNAGMSTGFVFPVVAFTLFAVAMFMLESLMTILLIHSWKKQSVIAIMRN
;
A
#
# COMPACT_ATOMS: atom_id res chain seq x y z
N MET A 1 -26.61 -30.80 -47.31
CA MET A 1 -27.46 -31.77 -46.59
C MET A 1 -27.41 -31.41 -45.09
N ASN A 2 -28.49 -30.83 -44.59
CA ASN A 2 -28.70 -30.65 -43.15
C ASN A 2 -29.25 -31.96 -42.61
N TYR A 3 -28.48 -32.68 -41.82
CA TYR A 3 -28.96 -33.82 -41.09
C TYR A 3 -29.84 -33.31 -39.93
N PRO A 4 -31.03 -33.82 -39.72
CA PRO A 4 -31.99 -33.33 -38.72
C PRO A 4 -31.66 -33.73 -37.27
N PHE A 5 -30.57 -34.39 -37.03
CA PHE A 5 -30.14 -34.76 -35.66
C PHE A 5 -28.81 -34.04 -35.33
N GLU A 6 -28.81 -33.16 -34.36
CA GLU A 6 -27.56 -32.68 -33.74
C GLU A 6 -26.92 -33.88 -33.03
N ASN A 7 -25.92 -34.47 -33.71
CA ASN A 7 -25.10 -35.51 -33.07
C ASN A 7 -24.36 -34.87 -31.90
N ASP A 8 -24.70 -35.22 -30.67
CA ASP A 8 -24.01 -34.77 -29.47
C ASP A 8 -22.57 -35.32 -29.50
N THR A 9 -21.66 -34.52 -30.01
CA THR A 9 -20.22 -34.85 -30.09
C THR A 9 -19.47 -34.46 -28.83
N SER A 10 -20.15 -34.01 -27.76
CA SER A 10 -19.53 -33.50 -26.55
C SER A 10 -18.65 -34.53 -25.84
N ALA A 11 -19.08 -35.79 -25.80
CA ALA A 11 -18.33 -36.91 -25.23
C ALA A 11 -17.04 -37.22 -26.04
N VAL A 12 -17.13 -37.17 -27.37
CA VAL A 12 -15.98 -37.39 -28.27
C VAL A 12 -14.97 -36.24 -28.13
N ILE A 13 -15.44 -35.01 -28.09
CA ILE A 13 -14.60 -33.82 -27.85
C ILE A 13 -13.88 -33.91 -26.51
N LYS A 14 -14.58 -34.31 -25.44
CA LYS A 14 -13.99 -34.51 -24.11
C LYS A 14 -12.93 -35.61 -24.10
N LYS A 15 -13.18 -36.74 -24.79
CA LYS A 15 -12.25 -37.88 -24.89
C LYS A 15 -11.01 -37.52 -25.69
N LEU A 16 -11.15 -36.80 -26.81
CA LEU A 16 -10.04 -36.33 -27.64
C LEU A 16 -9.20 -35.28 -26.89
N ALA A 17 -9.82 -34.32 -26.19
CA ALA A 17 -9.12 -33.35 -25.40
C ALA A 17 -8.26 -34.05 -24.32
N ARG A 18 -8.83 -34.98 -23.53
CA ARG A 18 -8.10 -35.75 -22.51
C ARG A 18 -6.97 -36.61 -23.10
N LYS A 19 -7.16 -37.25 -24.22
CA LYS A 19 -6.14 -38.09 -24.88
C LYS A 19 -4.96 -37.23 -25.36
N SER A 20 -5.24 -36.08 -25.95
CA SER A 20 -4.23 -35.11 -26.40
C SER A 20 -3.39 -34.55 -25.22
N GLU A 21 -3.99 -34.36 -24.05
CA GLU A 21 -3.28 -33.93 -22.85
C GLU A 21 -2.28 -34.97 -22.31
N ARG A 22 -2.65 -36.27 -22.32
CA ARG A 22 -1.77 -37.34 -21.81
C ARG A 22 -0.44 -37.46 -22.52
N PHE A 23 -0.37 -37.05 -23.80
CA PHE A 23 0.86 -37.08 -24.58
C PHE A 23 1.82 -35.92 -24.35
N ASP A 24 1.33 -34.78 -23.79
CA ASP A 24 2.12 -33.52 -23.65
C ASP A 24 2.30 -33.10 -22.18
N LYS A 25 2.60 -34.03 -21.29
CA LYS A 25 2.69 -33.81 -19.84
C LYS A 25 3.55 -32.59 -19.43
N LYS A 26 4.69 -32.36 -20.11
CA LYS A 26 5.58 -31.23 -19.79
C LYS A 26 4.94 -29.88 -20.10
N LYS A 27 4.24 -29.76 -21.21
CA LYS A 27 3.57 -28.51 -21.60
C LYS A 27 2.37 -28.21 -20.72
N ILE A 28 1.61 -29.27 -20.36
CA ILE A 28 0.50 -29.17 -19.42
C ILE A 28 0.99 -28.60 -18.09
N LEU A 29 2.12 -29.12 -17.58
CA LEU A 29 2.71 -28.65 -16.35
C LEU A 29 3.04 -27.15 -16.39
N PHE A 30 3.65 -26.66 -17.49
CA PHE A 30 3.95 -25.23 -17.65
C PHE A 30 2.69 -24.37 -17.78
N CYS A 31 1.69 -24.81 -18.53
CA CYS A 31 0.41 -24.12 -18.59
C CYS A 31 -0.28 -24.05 -17.25
N LEU A 32 -0.32 -25.17 -16.56
CA LEU A 32 -0.92 -25.28 -15.22
C LEU A 32 -0.18 -24.38 -14.23
N ALA A 33 1.16 -24.42 -14.21
CA ALA A 33 1.98 -23.56 -13.36
C ALA A 33 1.74 -22.07 -13.65
N ALA A 34 1.63 -21.67 -14.91
CA ALA A 34 1.34 -20.29 -15.27
C ALA A 34 -0.06 -19.84 -14.81
N ILE A 35 -1.07 -20.70 -14.91
CA ILE A 35 -2.42 -20.40 -14.42
C ILE A 35 -2.43 -20.32 -12.88
N ILE A 36 -1.78 -21.27 -12.20
CA ILE A 36 -1.65 -21.29 -10.73
C ILE A 36 -1.05 -19.97 -10.23
N VAL A 37 0.10 -19.58 -10.79
CA VAL A 37 0.80 -18.36 -10.34
C VAL A 37 -0.03 -17.11 -10.64
N ALA A 38 -0.66 -17.01 -11.81
CA ALA A 38 -1.50 -15.88 -12.17
C ALA A 38 -2.73 -15.74 -11.25
N VAL A 39 -3.40 -16.87 -10.96
CA VAL A 39 -4.56 -16.87 -10.04
C VAL A 39 -4.14 -16.63 -8.61
N ALA A 40 -2.99 -17.20 -8.17
CA ALA A 40 -2.44 -16.95 -6.83
C ALA A 40 -2.13 -15.47 -6.61
N MET A 41 -1.54 -14.79 -7.60
CA MET A 41 -1.28 -13.34 -7.52
C MET A 41 -2.58 -12.54 -7.34
N ILE A 42 -3.59 -12.81 -8.15
CA ILE A 42 -4.86 -12.09 -8.06
C ILE A 42 -5.58 -12.40 -6.75
N MET A 43 -5.63 -13.66 -6.34
CA MET A 43 -6.24 -14.04 -5.07
C MET A 43 -5.53 -13.40 -3.88
N MET A 44 -4.18 -13.42 -3.88
CA MET A 44 -3.37 -12.74 -2.87
C MET A 44 -3.68 -11.23 -2.83
N SER A 45 -3.62 -10.56 -4.01
CA SER A 45 -3.84 -9.11 -4.06
C SER A 45 -5.24 -8.71 -3.62
N LEU A 46 -6.29 -9.42 -4.12
CA LEU A 46 -7.67 -9.14 -3.75
C LEU A 46 -7.92 -9.37 -2.25
N LEU A 47 -7.42 -10.48 -1.71
CA LEU A 47 -7.66 -10.84 -0.32
C LEU A 47 -6.87 -9.93 0.64
N THR A 48 -5.62 -9.57 0.30
CA THR A 48 -4.83 -8.65 1.12
C THR A 48 -5.45 -7.25 1.16
N VAL A 49 -5.92 -6.74 0.01
CA VAL A 49 -6.64 -5.45 -0.05
C VAL A 49 -7.93 -5.51 0.78
N GLN A 50 -8.72 -6.58 0.64
CA GLN A 50 -9.95 -6.74 1.43
C GLN A 50 -9.67 -6.86 2.93
N ASN A 51 -8.59 -7.53 3.32
CA ASN A 51 -8.19 -7.64 4.72
C ASN A 51 -7.79 -6.28 5.31
N ILE A 52 -7.05 -5.46 4.55
CA ILE A 52 -6.68 -4.09 4.95
C ILE A 52 -7.94 -3.24 5.11
N ILE A 53 -8.84 -3.26 4.12
CA ILE A 53 -10.11 -2.51 4.18
C ILE A 53 -10.94 -2.94 5.39
N TYR A 54 -11.08 -4.24 5.61
CA TYR A 54 -11.86 -4.77 6.73
C TYR A 54 -11.23 -4.43 8.08
N GLN A 55 -9.90 -4.44 8.17
CA GLN A 55 -9.19 -4.01 9.38
C GLN A 55 -9.43 -2.53 9.64
N ASN A 56 -9.27 -1.67 8.64
CA ASN A 56 -9.52 -0.23 8.78
C ASN A 56 -10.99 0.04 9.17
N GLN A 57 -11.94 -0.68 8.55
CA GLN A 57 -13.36 -0.55 8.94
C GLN A 57 -13.59 -0.95 10.40
N LYS A 58 -12.98 -2.03 10.87
CA LYS A 58 -13.08 -2.42 12.29
C LYS A 58 -12.46 -1.41 13.25
N GLU A 59 -11.36 -0.80 12.87
CA GLU A 59 -10.73 0.26 13.66
C GLU A 59 -11.64 1.50 13.72
N ILE A 60 -12.31 1.82 12.62
CA ILE A 60 -13.29 2.92 12.55
C ILE A 60 -14.56 2.59 13.34
N GLU A 61 -15.13 1.39 13.20
CA GLU A 61 -16.36 0.96 13.92
C GLU A 61 -16.23 1.05 15.45
N GLY A 62 -15.01 0.92 15.98
CA GLY A 62 -14.72 1.06 17.41
C GLY A 62 -14.52 2.50 17.86
N LEU A 63 -14.37 3.46 16.93
CA LEU A 63 -14.11 4.84 17.29
C LEU A 63 -15.39 5.57 17.72
N HIS A 64 -15.26 6.39 18.74
CA HIS A 64 -16.29 7.32 19.21
C HIS A 64 -16.46 8.50 18.26
N GLN A 65 -17.61 9.16 18.31
CA GLN A 65 -17.89 10.33 17.48
C GLN A 65 -17.64 11.66 18.20
N GLY A 66 -17.72 11.67 19.53
CA GLY A 66 -17.45 12.86 20.35
C GLY A 66 -16.68 12.55 21.61
N ILE A 67 -15.97 13.56 22.12
CA ILE A 67 -15.27 13.51 23.40
C ILE A 67 -15.74 14.70 24.24
N PHE A 68 -16.14 14.43 25.48
CA PHE A 68 -16.40 15.45 26.51
C PHE A 68 -15.29 15.39 27.54
N PHE A 69 -14.55 16.47 27.67
CA PHE A 69 -13.38 16.54 28.56
C PHE A 69 -13.77 16.94 29.97
N ASP A 70 -13.00 16.48 30.95
CA ASP A 70 -13.10 16.84 32.37
C ASP A 70 -14.51 16.65 32.97
N ILE A 71 -15.16 15.55 32.63
CA ILE A 71 -16.48 15.20 33.16
C ILE A 71 -16.37 14.33 34.40
N THR A 72 -17.43 14.34 35.22
CA THR A 72 -17.56 13.47 36.37
C THR A 72 -18.28 12.18 36.04
N GLN A 73 -18.22 11.20 36.96
CA GLN A 73 -18.96 9.96 36.77
C GLN A 73 -20.50 10.19 36.69
N ASP A 74 -21.04 11.17 37.40
CA ASP A 74 -22.44 11.56 37.34
C ASP A 74 -22.83 12.19 36.00
N SER A 75 -21.86 12.81 35.32
CA SER A 75 -22.09 13.38 33.96
C SER A 75 -22.33 12.32 32.91
N LYS A 76 -21.81 11.11 33.09
CA LYS A 76 -22.06 9.97 32.19
C LYS A 76 -23.54 9.62 32.12
N GLU A 77 -24.25 9.63 33.27
CA GLU A 77 -25.68 9.35 33.31
C GLU A 77 -26.49 10.43 32.56
N LYS A 78 -26.05 11.69 32.61
CA LYS A 78 -26.69 12.79 31.88
C LYS A 78 -26.51 12.63 30.37
N LEU A 79 -25.31 12.24 29.93
CA LEU A 79 -25.03 11.97 28.51
C LEU A 79 -25.85 10.78 28.00
N LEU A 80 -25.94 9.70 28.78
CA LEU A 80 -26.72 8.51 28.42
C LEU A 80 -28.25 8.74 28.41
N ALA A 81 -28.73 9.79 29.06
CA ALA A 81 -30.14 10.16 29.07
C ALA A 81 -30.63 10.77 27.74
N ASN A 82 -29.71 11.20 26.87
CA ASN A 82 -30.05 11.75 25.57
C ASN A 82 -30.29 10.63 24.53
N GLU A 83 -31.38 10.71 23.77
CA GLU A 83 -31.81 9.68 22.81
C GLU A 83 -30.84 9.46 21.63
N GLU A 84 -30.03 10.47 21.31
CA GLU A 84 -29.03 10.40 20.22
C GLU A 84 -27.72 9.70 20.67
N VAL A 85 -27.57 9.42 21.97
CA VAL A 85 -26.38 8.78 22.53
C VAL A 85 -26.61 7.29 22.69
N LYS A 86 -25.83 6.49 21.97
CA LYS A 86 -25.84 5.05 22.03
C LYS A 86 -25.12 4.50 23.27
N SER A 87 -23.95 5.02 23.55
CA SER A 87 -23.13 4.62 24.69
C SER A 87 -22.13 5.71 25.07
N VAL A 88 -21.68 5.68 26.31
CA VAL A 88 -20.64 6.58 26.84
C VAL A 88 -19.63 5.75 27.62
N GLY A 89 -18.38 5.80 27.20
CA GLY A 89 -17.26 5.22 27.92
C GLY A 89 -16.46 6.29 28.65
N LEU A 90 -15.96 5.99 29.83
CA LEU A 90 -15.09 6.87 30.58
C LEU A 90 -13.65 6.42 30.50
N SER A 91 -12.76 7.35 30.19
CA SER A 91 -11.32 7.12 30.16
C SER A 91 -10.56 8.24 30.88
N CYS A 92 -9.37 7.91 31.30
CA CYS A 92 -8.42 8.89 31.76
C CYS A 92 -7.03 8.49 31.28
N ASN A 93 -6.48 9.26 30.38
CA ASN A 93 -5.06 9.19 30.07
C ASN A 93 -4.30 10.05 31.09
N ILE A 94 -3.49 9.40 31.93
CA ILE A 94 -2.96 10.06 33.13
C ILE A 94 -1.62 10.72 32.84
N LYS A 95 -0.70 9.95 32.26
CA LYS A 95 0.69 10.39 32.06
C LYS A 95 1.45 9.35 31.22
N THR A 96 2.36 9.84 30.38
CA THR A 96 3.39 8.99 29.80
C THR A 96 4.65 9.05 30.66
N VAL A 97 5.13 7.90 31.12
CA VAL A 97 6.33 7.78 31.95
C VAL A 97 7.42 7.09 31.14
N LYS A 98 8.60 7.68 31.05
CA LYS A 98 9.78 7.04 30.43
C LYS A 98 10.52 6.21 31.47
N GLU A 99 10.57 4.91 31.29
CA GLU A 99 11.34 3.99 32.12
C GLU A 99 12.20 3.09 31.24
N ASN A 100 13.52 3.09 31.46
CA ASN A 100 14.48 2.28 30.71
C ASN A 100 14.35 2.41 29.17
N SER A 101 14.20 3.61 28.65
CA SER A 101 13.98 3.92 27.23
C SER A 101 12.60 3.46 26.66
N LYS A 102 11.64 3.16 27.54
CA LYS A 102 10.28 2.79 27.15
C LYS A 102 9.31 3.89 27.57
N GLU A 103 8.34 4.16 26.73
CA GLU A 103 7.24 5.04 27.04
C GLU A 103 6.06 4.22 27.56
N LEU A 104 5.73 4.41 28.84
CA LEU A 104 4.60 3.76 29.50
C LEU A 104 3.44 4.76 29.55
N SER A 105 2.39 4.53 28.79
CA SER A 105 1.17 5.35 28.84
C SER A 105 0.24 4.82 29.93
N LEU A 106 0.03 5.59 30.98
CA LEU A 106 -0.87 5.20 32.08
C LEU A 106 -2.31 5.55 31.76
N ILE A 107 -3.17 4.55 31.69
CA ILE A 107 -4.54 4.69 31.19
C ILE A 107 -5.52 4.04 32.18
N TYR A 108 -6.63 4.70 32.44
CA TYR A 108 -7.80 4.12 33.07
C TYR A 108 -8.95 4.03 32.07
N TYR A 109 -9.64 2.90 32.03
CA TYR A 109 -10.89 2.68 31.29
C TYR A 109 -11.97 2.17 32.21
N ASP A 110 -13.21 2.58 32.02
CA ASP A 110 -14.37 1.97 32.64
C ASP A 110 -14.84 0.69 31.91
N ASP A 111 -15.87 0.03 32.45
CA ASP A 111 -16.37 -1.24 31.88
C ASP A 111 -16.86 -1.10 30.44
N ASP A 112 -17.43 0.05 30.07
CA ASP A 112 -17.91 0.30 28.71
C ASP A 112 -16.76 0.46 27.73
N MET A 113 -15.71 1.20 28.11
CA MET A 113 -14.47 1.28 27.31
C MET A 113 -13.78 -0.09 27.19
N LEU A 114 -13.75 -0.86 28.27
CA LEU A 114 -13.14 -2.20 28.26
C LEU A 114 -13.83 -3.18 27.32
N SER A 115 -15.15 -3.04 27.12
CA SER A 115 -15.90 -3.87 26.19
C SER A 115 -15.45 -3.74 24.74
N LEU A 116 -14.75 -2.64 24.41
CA LEU A 116 -14.23 -2.32 23.08
C LEU A 116 -12.80 -2.83 22.85
N ILE A 117 -12.11 -3.26 23.93
CA ILE A 117 -10.74 -3.78 23.84
C ILE A 117 -10.77 -5.27 23.44
N PRO A 118 -10.15 -5.67 22.34
CA PRO A 118 -10.08 -7.09 21.96
C PRO A 118 -9.11 -7.84 22.87
N ALA A 119 -9.52 -9.07 23.27
CA ALA A 119 -8.68 -10.10 23.87
C ALA A 119 -7.82 -9.67 25.09
N PHE A 120 -8.42 -9.68 26.25
CA PHE A 120 -7.80 -9.40 27.54
C PHE A 120 -7.76 -10.69 28.38
N ASP A 121 -6.56 -11.11 28.80
CA ASP A 121 -6.37 -12.25 29.68
C ASP A 121 -6.25 -11.78 31.14
N GLY A 122 -6.97 -12.43 32.07
CA GLY A 122 -6.96 -12.07 33.47
C GLY A 122 -8.09 -11.13 33.86
N LYS A 123 -7.83 -10.16 34.72
CA LYS A 123 -8.80 -9.16 35.18
C LYS A 123 -8.25 -7.74 35.05
N TYR A 124 -9.15 -6.77 35.00
CA TYR A 124 -8.79 -5.37 35.04
C TYR A 124 -8.34 -4.94 36.46
N PRO A 125 -7.40 -3.99 36.59
CA PRO A 125 -6.92 -3.52 37.90
C PRO A 125 -8.03 -2.86 38.73
N GLU A 126 -8.27 -3.40 39.92
CA GLU A 126 -9.24 -2.83 40.89
C GLU A 126 -8.56 -2.01 41.98
N LYS A 127 -7.31 -2.35 42.36
CA LYS A 127 -6.56 -1.74 43.43
C LYS A 127 -5.42 -0.86 42.90
N ALA A 128 -5.02 0.13 43.64
CA ALA A 128 -3.92 1.03 43.26
C ALA A 128 -2.55 0.35 43.07
N SER A 129 -2.37 -0.88 43.61
CA SER A 129 -1.15 -1.69 43.43
C SER A 129 -1.25 -2.72 42.29
N GLU A 130 -2.37 -2.77 41.60
CA GLU A 130 -2.61 -3.69 40.46
C GLU A 130 -2.46 -2.93 39.14
N ILE A 131 -1.88 -3.59 38.14
CA ILE A 131 -1.76 -3.06 36.77
C ILE A 131 -2.09 -4.15 35.75
N ALA A 132 -2.48 -3.72 34.55
CA ALA A 132 -2.48 -4.61 33.40
C ALA A 132 -1.59 -4.02 32.30
N VAL A 133 -0.93 -4.88 31.53
CA VAL A 133 0.10 -4.50 30.56
C VAL A 133 -0.09 -5.25 29.25
N THR A 134 0.60 -4.84 28.19
CA THR A 134 0.55 -5.50 26.87
C THR A 134 1.55 -6.66 26.75
N ASP A 135 1.32 -7.54 25.78
CA ASP A 135 2.32 -8.54 25.35
C ASP A 135 3.66 -7.87 24.98
N ALA A 136 3.60 -6.69 24.36
CA ALA A 136 4.76 -5.92 23.96
C ALA A 136 5.62 -5.50 25.17
N PHE A 137 5.00 -5.20 26.32
CA PHE A 137 5.71 -4.88 27.56
C PHE A 137 6.63 -6.04 27.99
N PHE A 138 6.13 -7.28 28.00
CA PHE A 138 6.93 -8.45 28.34
C PHE A 138 8.01 -8.75 27.28
N ALA A 139 7.66 -8.62 26.01
CA ALA A 139 8.61 -8.86 24.91
C ALA A 139 9.82 -7.90 25.00
N SER A 140 9.58 -6.65 25.41
CA SER A 140 10.63 -5.66 25.59
C SER A 140 11.58 -5.98 26.75
N GLU A 141 11.16 -6.83 27.71
CA GLU A 141 11.98 -7.32 28.83
C GLU A 141 12.57 -8.72 28.59
N ASN A 142 12.35 -9.30 27.42
CA ASN A 142 12.69 -10.70 27.11
C ASN A 142 12.08 -11.70 28.09
N LYS A 143 10.87 -11.40 28.58
CA LYS A 143 10.11 -12.27 29.49
C LYS A 143 8.86 -12.82 28.79
N SER A 144 8.39 -13.96 29.24
CA SER A 144 7.10 -14.49 28.83
C SER A 144 5.95 -13.79 29.58
N PRO A 145 4.79 -13.54 28.94
CA PRO A 145 3.62 -12.99 29.63
C PRO A 145 3.19 -13.88 30.81
N GLU A 146 3.10 -13.30 32.00
CA GLU A 146 2.73 -14.02 33.23
C GLU A 146 1.83 -13.19 34.13
N ILE A 147 0.61 -13.68 34.41
CA ILE A 147 -0.33 -13.06 35.34
C ILE A 147 0.13 -13.34 36.78
N ASN A 148 -0.05 -12.34 37.65
CA ASN A 148 0.46 -12.28 39.03
C ASN A 148 1.98 -12.06 39.17
N ALA A 149 2.67 -11.77 38.08
CA ALA A 149 4.06 -11.31 38.17
C ALA A 149 4.13 -9.96 38.88
N ILE A 150 5.17 -9.76 39.70
CA ILE A 150 5.46 -8.49 40.37
C ILE A 150 6.52 -7.76 39.59
N VAL A 151 6.22 -6.52 39.22
CA VAL A 151 7.16 -5.62 38.53
C VAL A 151 7.40 -4.38 39.36
N GLN A 152 8.61 -3.86 39.31
CA GLN A 152 8.93 -2.56 39.93
C GLN A 152 8.85 -1.49 38.84
N LEU A 153 7.98 -0.51 39.03
CA LEU A 153 7.80 0.62 38.12
C LEU A 153 7.78 1.92 38.89
N ASN A 154 8.32 2.95 38.26
CA ASN A 154 8.26 4.32 38.80
C ASN A 154 7.13 5.07 38.05
N LEU A 155 5.92 4.99 38.58
CA LEU A 155 4.74 5.64 37.98
C LEU A 155 4.42 7.03 38.59
N ASP A 156 4.93 7.32 39.80
CA ASP A 156 4.61 8.52 40.54
C ASP A 156 5.85 9.26 41.14
N GLY A 157 7.03 9.02 40.54
CA GLY A 157 8.28 9.56 41.08
C GLY A 157 8.96 8.65 42.11
N THR A 158 8.29 7.56 42.54
CA THR A 158 8.82 6.57 43.47
C THR A 158 8.75 5.17 42.89
N LEU A 159 9.79 4.38 43.11
CA LEU A 159 9.83 2.99 42.65
C LEU A 159 8.96 2.12 43.57
N LYS A 160 7.87 1.58 43.02
CA LYS A 160 6.91 0.72 43.74
C LYS A 160 6.73 -0.62 43.07
N ASN A 161 6.31 -1.61 43.84
CA ASN A 161 5.95 -2.93 43.33
C ASN A 161 4.50 -2.91 42.88
N TYR A 162 4.26 -3.35 41.63
CA TYR A 162 2.93 -3.53 41.08
C TYR A 162 2.71 -4.99 40.70
N THR A 163 1.48 -5.50 40.92
CA THR A 163 1.10 -6.86 40.49
C THR A 163 0.39 -6.80 39.16
N ILE A 164 0.86 -7.55 38.18
CA ILE A 164 0.23 -7.66 36.87
C ILE A 164 -0.98 -8.59 37.02
N VAL A 165 -2.19 -8.04 36.92
CA VAL A 165 -3.44 -8.81 37.06
C VAL A 165 -4.11 -9.12 35.72
N GLY A 166 -3.66 -8.48 34.65
CA GLY A 166 -4.19 -8.67 33.31
C GLY A 166 -3.16 -8.42 32.21
N ILE A 167 -3.38 -9.05 31.07
CA ILE A 167 -2.53 -8.93 29.88
C ILE A 167 -3.41 -8.58 28.68
N TYR A 168 -3.11 -7.46 28.06
CA TYR A 168 -3.75 -7.01 26.84
C TYR A 168 -2.93 -7.46 25.64
N HIS A 169 -3.58 -8.17 24.70
CA HIS A 169 -2.91 -8.73 23.54
C HIS A 169 -2.80 -7.72 22.40
N ASP A 170 -1.85 -6.81 22.51
CA ASP A 170 -1.41 -5.94 21.43
C ASP A 170 0.10 -6.06 21.19
N LYS A 171 0.45 -6.57 20.01
CA LYS A 171 1.85 -6.76 19.58
C LYS A 171 2.36 -5.61 18.71
N THR A 172 1.53 -4.62 18.42
CA THR A 172 1.82 -3.60 17.40
C THR A 172 2.07 -2.22 17.98
N SER A 173 1.72 -1.98 19.24
CA SER A 173 1.93 -0.67 19.88
C SER A 173 3.41 -0.39 20.13
N THR A 174 3.89 0.75 19.67
CA THR A 174 5.20 1.31 20.01
C THR A 174 5.19 1.96 21.41
N ALA A 175 4.02 2.43 21.84
CA ALA A 175 3.77 2.83 23.22
C ALA A 175 3.33 1.60 24.04
N TYR A 176 3.73 1.54 25.30
CA TYR A 176 3.35 0.44 26.20
C TYR A 176 2.23 0.92 27.12
N PRO A 177 0.94 0.75 26.76
CA PRO A 177 -0.15 1.09 27.63
C PRO A 177 -0.10 0.24 28.91
N VAL A 178 -0.19 0.91 30.04
CA VAL A 178 -0.29 0.33 31.37
C VAL A 178 -1.63 0.75 31.95
N PHE A 179 -2.54 -0.21 32.04
CA PHE A 179 -3.86 0.04 32.61
C PHE A 179 -3.78 0.06 34.13
N VAL A 180 -4.41 1.04 34.75
CA VAL A 180 -4.45 1.24 36.19
C VAL A 180 -5.88 1.31 36.70
N SER A 181 -6.08 1.11 38.02
CA SER A 181 -7.40 1.24 38.64
C SER A 181 -7.85 2.71 38.72
N LEU A 182 -9.16 2.93 38.85
CA LEU A 182 -9.72 4.27 39.09
C LEU A 182 -9.13 4.94 40.35
N GLU A 183 -8.85 4.17 41.38
CA GLU A 183 -8.20 4.66 42.60
C GLU A 183 -6.81 5.21 42.29
N LYS A 184 -6.00 4.47 41.53
CA LYS A 184 -4.66 4.91 41.10
C LYS A 184 -4.71 6.10 40.17
N CYS A 185 -5.71 6.14 39.25
CA CYS A 185 -5.94 7.28 38.39
C CYS A 185 -6.17 8.56 39.19
N ARG A 186 -7.06 8.51 40.17
CA ARG A 186 -7.36 9.66 41.07
C ARG A 186 -6.16 10.10 41.89
N GLU A 187 -5.37 9.15 42.39
CA GLU A 187 -4.12 9.42 43.11
C GLU A 187 -3.12 10.20 42.25
N LEU A 188 -2.91 9.72 40.98
CA LEU A 188 -1.93 10.30 40.07
C LEU A 188 -2.37 11.64 39.47
N ARG A 189 -3.65 11.80 39.16
CA ARG A 189 -4.21 13.02 38.54
C ARG A 189 -4.53 14.11 39.57
N GLY A 190 -4.78 13.72 40.80
CA GLY A 190 -5.11 14.67 41.90
C GLY A 190 -6.54 15.23 41.81
N ASN A 191 -7.37 14.75 40.89
CA ASN A 191 -8.78 15.12 40.73
C ASN A 191 -9.66 13.92 40.38
N ASN A 192 -10.99 14.10 40.27
CA ASN A 192 -11.96 13.07 39.91
C ASN A 192 -12.51 13.24 38.49
N LEU A 193 -11.82 14.02 37.65
CA LEU A 193 -12.28 14.32 36.30
C LEU A 193 -11.80 13.25 35.33
N LEU A 194 -12.66 12.87 34.41
CA LEU A 194 -12.46 11.85 33.39
C LEU A 194 -12.88 12.40 32.01
N ASN A 195 -12.46 11.76 30.93
CA ASN A 195 -12.95 12.06 29.61
C ASN A 195 -14.08 11.10 29.25
N GLY A 196 -15.19 11.62 28.72
CA GLY A 196 -16.33 10.86 28.26
C GLY A 196 -16.30 10.70 26.73
N TYR A 197 -16.14 9.49 26.28
CA TYR A 197 -16.19 9.12 24.88
C TYR A 197 -17.62 8.77 24.51
N VAL A 198 -18.18 9.45 23.54
CA VAL A 198 -19.58 9.32 23.15
C VAL A 198 -19.70 8.63 21.79
N TRP A 199 -20.48 7.55 21.77
CA TRP A 199 -20.97 6.91 20.55
C TRP A 199 -22.37 7.38 20.27
N LEU A 200 -22.59 7.93 19.06
CA LEU A 200 -23.89 8.40 18.63
C LEU A 200 -24.71 7.25 18.01
N GLU A 201 -26.03 7.32 18.11
CA GLU A 201 -26.92 6.45 17.35
C GLU A 201 -26.82 6.76 15.86
N ASN A 202 -26.83 5.73 15.03
CA ASN A 202 -26.76 5.84 13.57
C ASN A 202 -25.57 6.64 13.02
N ALA A 203 -24.44 6.65 13.73
CA ALA A 203 -23.22 7.41 13.38
C ALA A 203 -22.77 7.23 11.92
N ASP A 204 -22.96 6.03 11.35
CA ASP A 204 -22.59 5.71 9.96
C ASP A 204 -23.42 6.45 8.91
N ALA A 205 -24.60 6.96 9.30
CA ALA A 205 -25.51 7.69 8.43
C ALA A 205 -25.37 9.22 8.56
N LEU A 206 -24.64 9.70 9.57
CA LEU A 206 -24.42 11.10 9.87
C LEU A 206 -23.22 11.66 9.10
N THR A 207 -23.31 12.89 8.68
CA THR A 207 -22.15 13.69 8.26
C THR A 207 -21.45 14.28 9.49
N LYS A 208 -20.22 14.78 9.32
CA LYS A 208 -19.47 15.45 10.39
C LYS A 208 -20.23 16.64 10.97
N ASP A 209 -20.91 17.42 10.09
CA ASP A 209 -21.66 18.60 10.50
C ASP A 209 -22.89 18.23 11.31
N GLU A 210 -23.66 17.24 10.89
CA GLU A 210 -24.81 16.73 11.64
C GLU A 210 -24.41 16.18 13.00
N ALA A 211 -23.29 15.44 13.09
CA ALA A 211 -22.76 14.97 14.35
C ALA A 211 -22.29 16.12 15.25
N THR A 212 -21.69 17.17 14.67
CA THR A 212 -21.27 18.38 15.40
C THR A 212 -22.50 19.09 15.98
N GLU A 213 -23.57 19.22 15.20
CA GLU A 213 -24.81 19.84 15.67
C GLU A 213 -25.44 19.04 16.83
N ILE A 214 -25.51 17.70 16.70
CA ILE A 214 -26.01 16.82 17.77
C ILE A 214 -25.16 16.96 19.05
N LEU A 215 -23.83 16.90 18.94
CA LEU A 215 -22.95 17.03 20.10
C LEU A 215 -23.04 18.43 20.75
N SER A 216 -23.25 19.48 19.93
CA SER A 216 -23.50 20.83 20.45
C SER A 216 -24.80 20.92 21.25
N GLN A 217 -25.88 20.31 20.76
CA GLN A 217 -27.18 20.24 21.47
C GLN A 217 -27.04 19.47 22.79
N ILE A 218 -26.33 18.32 22.77
CA ILE A 218 -26.03 17.53 23.98
C ILE A 218 -25.24 18.37 24.99
N SER A 219 -24.26 19.15 24.52
CA SER A 219 -23.47 20.06 25.35
C SER A 219 -24.35 21.11 26.05
N GLU A 220 -25.27 21.75 25.32
CA GLU A 220 -26.18 22.75 25.88
C GLU A 220 -27.14 22.14 26.91
N GLU A 221 -27.71 20.96 26.62
CA GLU A 221 -28.64 20.25 27.52
C GLU A 221 -27.98 19.75 28.79
N THR A 222 -26.74 19.27 28.71
CA THR A 222 -26.02 18.70 29.86
C THR A 222 -25.19 19.72 30.64
N GLY A 223 -24.93 20.91 30.02
CA GLY A 223 -24.05 21.94 30.58
C GLY A 223 -22.55 21.58 30.49
N LEU A 224 -22.18 20.61 29.68
CA LEU A 224 -20.80 20.15 29.50
C LEU A 224 -20.18 20.86 28.29
N ASN A 225 -19.56 22.02 28.50
CA ASN A 225 -19.13 22.92 27.43
C ASN A 225 -17.76 22.56 26.80
N ASN A 226 -16.99 21.66 27.42
CA ASN A 226 -15.66 21.26 26.93
C ASN A 226 -15.78 19.94 26.16
N TRP A 227 -15.93 20.01 24.85
CA TRP A 227 -16.09 18.84 23.98
C TRP A 227 -15.52 19.06 22.59
N THR A 228 -15.31 17.98 21.85
CA THR A 228 -14.87 18.00 20.45
C THR A 228 -15.46 16.82 19.67
N VAL A 229 -15.56 16.99 18.35
CA VAL A 229 -15.86 15.88 17.42
C VAL A 229 -14.59 15.09 17.23
N SER A 230 -14.69 13.76 17.22
CA SER A 230 -13.54 12.90 16.97
C SER A 230 -13.15 12.85 15.48
N SER A 231 -11.96 12.33 15.20
CA SER A 231 -11.47 12.08 13.83
C SER A 231 -12.20 10.94 13.09
N TYR A 232 -13.23 10.34 13.69
CA TYR A 232 -14.04 9.27 13.08
C TYR A 232 -14.46 9.59 11.64
N TYR A 233 -15.06 10.77 11.42
CA TYR A 233 -15.56 11.16 10.10
C TYR A 233 -14.45 11.44 9.08
N ASP A 234 -13.31 11.91 9.53
CA ASP A 234 -12.14 12.12 8.67
C ASP A 234 -11.55 10.79 8.20
N TYR A 235 -11.52 9.76 9.05
CA TYR A 235 -11.11 8.41 8.69
C TYR A 235 -12.10 7.72 7.75
N VAL A 236 -13.42 7.86 7.97
CA VAL A 236 -14.45 7.30 7.09
C VAL A 236 -14.29 7.85 5.68
N ASN A 237 -14.16 9.15 5.52
CA ASN A 237 -14.05 9.81 4.21
C ASN A 237 -12.78 9.42 3.46
N THR A 238 -11.63 9.30 4.14
CA THR A 238 -10.36 8.90 3.52
C THR A 238 -10.31 7.43 3.14
N THR A 239 -10.88 6.55 3.93
CA THR A 239 -10.81 5.10 3.71
C THR A 239 -11.68 4.62 2.55
N LEU A 240 -12.82 5.28 2.32
CA LEU A 240 -13.80 4.94 1.27
C LEU A 240 -13.57 5.67 -0.06
N SER A 241 -12.48 6.41 -0.21
CA SER A 241 -12.19 7.16 -1.44
C SER A 241 -12.04 6.26 -2.67
N PHE A 242 -12.80 6.55 -3.73
CA PHE A 242 -12.75 5.84 -5.02
C PHE A 242 -11.36 5.86 -5.66
N SER A 243 -10.57 6.91 -5.42
CA SER A 243 -9.20 7.04 -5.94
C SER A 243 -8.28 5.91 -5.49
N ASN A 244 -8.41 5.47 -4.23
CA ASN A 244 -7.62 4.37 -3.68
C ASN A 244 -7.93 3.04 -4.40
N TYR A 245 -9.20 2.78 -4.71
CA TYR A 245 -9.59 1.56 -5.44
C TYR A 245 -9.16 1.57 -6.90
N ALA A 246 -9.09 2.74 -7.55
CA ALA A 246 -8.65 2.86 -8.94
C ALA A 246 -7.20 2.40 -9.12
N VAL A 247 -6.31 2.71 -8.19
CA VAL A 247 -4.90 2.25 -8.22
C VAL A 247 -4.82 0.73 -8.21
N TYR A 248 -5.56 0.06 -7.31
CA TYR A 248 -5.60 -1.42 -7.27
C TYR A 248 -6.17 -2.02 -8.56
N GLY A 249 -7.19 -1.37 -9.15
CA GLY A 249 -7.77 -1.76 -10.43
C GLY A 249 -6.75 -1.71 -11.59
N VAL A 250 -5.95 -0.67 -11.68
CA VAL A 250 -4.88 -0.52 -12.67
C VAL A 250 -3.83 -1.62 -12.52
N VAL A 251 -3.36 -1.86 -11.29
CA VAL A 251 -2.40 -2.94 -11.01
C VAL A 251 -2.96 -4.30 -11.42
N ALA A 252 -4.21 -4.61 -11.06
CA ALA A 252 -4.89 -5.86 -11.44
C ALA A 252 -5.00 -6.01 -12.96
N ALA A 253 -5.32 -4.94 -13.71
CA ALA A 253 -5.39 -4.94 -15.16
C ALA A 253 -4.03 -5.23 -15.81
N ILE A 254 -2.96 -4.65 -15.30
CA ILE A 254 -1.60 -4.88 -15.79
C ILE A 254 -1.18 -6.34 -15.54
N LEU A 255 -1.46 -6.88 -14.35
CA LEU A 255 -1.20 -8.28 -14.01
C LEU A 255 -2.00 -9.24 -14.91
N PHE A 256 -3.27 -8.90 -15.20
CA PHE A 256 -4.10 -9.65 -16.12
C PHE A 256 -3.49 -9.72 -17.53
N LEU A 257 -3.04 -8.59 -18.07
CA LEU A 257 -2.42 -8.53 -19.38
C LEU A 257 -1.14 -9.36 -19.45
N ALA A 258 -0.28 -9.27 -18.42
CA ALA A 258 0.95 -10.06 -18.33
C ALA A 258 0.65 -11.56 -18.33
N ALA A 259 -0.25 -12.01 -17.47
CA ALA A 259 -0.66 -13.41 -17.39
C ALA A 259 -1.32 -13.90 -18.68
N ALA A 260 -2.20 -13.09 -19.30
CA ALA A 260 -2.86 -13.43 -20.55
C ALA A 260 -1.87 -13.62 -21.69
N LEU A 261 -0.84 -12.78 -21.80
CA LEU A 261 0.21 -12.90 -22.82
C LEU A 261 1.01 -14.19 -22.66
N VAL A 262 1.36 -14.56 -21.42
CA VAL A 262 2.11 -15.80 -21.15
C VAL A 262 1.29 -17.03 -21.50
N ILE A 263 0.07 -17.14 -21.02
CA ILE A 263 -0.82 -18.28 -21.31
C ILE A 263 -1.13 -18.33 -22.82
N TYR A 264 -1.38 -17.18 -23.44
CA TYR A 264 -1.55 -17.09 -24.90
C TYR A 264 -0.33 -17.63 -25.65
N SER A 265 0.89 -17.25 -25.25
CA SER A 265 2.13 -17.69 -25.90
C SER A 265 2.29 -19.21 -25.81
N ILE A 266 2.00 -19.81 -24.65
CA ILE A 266 2.06 -21.26 -24.45
C ILE A 266 1.07 -21.99 -25.34
N PHE A 267 -0.18 -21.56 -25.39
CA PHE A 267 -1.21 -22.17 -26.24
C PHE A 267 -0.93 -21.95 -27.72
N TYR A 268 -0.47 -20.76 -28.11
CA TYR A 268 -0.11 -20.47 -29.51
C TYR A 268 0.97 -21.42 -30.03
N ILE A 269 2.00 -21.65 -29.22
CA ILE A 269 3.09 -22.57 -29.57
C ILE A 269 2.61 -24.01 -29.55
N SER A 270 1.80 -24.43 -28.58
CA SER A 270 1.24 -25.79 -28.49
C SER A 270 0.35 -26.13 -29.70
N VAL A 271 -0.53 -25.21 -30.09
CA VAL A 271 -1.37 -25.34 -31.27
C VAL A 271 -0.53 -25.45 -32.54
N GLY A 272 0.51 -24.60 -32.66
CA GLY A 272 1.42 -24.65 -33.82
C GLY A 272 2.09 -26.00 -34.03
N GLN A 273 2.45 -26.70 -32.93
CA GLN A 273 3.04 -28.04 -33.00
C GLN A 273 2.03 -29.15 -33.36
N LYS A 274 0.74 -28.96 -33.07
CA LYS A 274 -0.35 -29.91 -33.32
C LYS A 274 -1.11 -29.64 -34.61
N VAL A 275 -0.62 -28.74 -35.48
CA VAL A 275 -1.26 -28.40 -36.76
C VAL A 275 -1.49 -29.64 -37.61
N ALA A 276 -0.53 -30.58 -37.69
CA ALA A 276 -0.66 -31.82 -38.44
C ALA A 276 -1.77 -32.73 -37.87
N GLU A 277 -1.86 -32.90 -36.55
CA GLU A 277 -2.92 -33.67 -35.90
C GLU A 277 -4.30 -33.05 -36.14
N PHE A 278 -4.43 -31.74 -36.08
CA PHE A 278 -5.68 -31.06 -36.39
C PHE A 278 -6.04 -31.17 -37.88
N GLY A 279 -5.03 -31.16 -38.77
CA GLY A 279 -5.20 -31.44 -40.16
C GLY A 279 -5.75 -32.85 -40.43
N GLN A 280 -5.17 -33.88 -39.78
CA GLN A 280 -5.64 -35.27 -39.86
C GLN A 280 -7.07 -35.41 -39.30
N LEU A 281 -7.41 -34.80 -38.18
CA LEU A 281 -8.78 -34.81 -37.67
C LEU A 281 -9.78 -34.18 -38.65
N ARG A 282 -9.37 -33.18 -39.39
CA ARG A 282 -10.20 -32.55 -40.44
C ARG A 282 -10.34 -33.40 -41.68
N THR A 283 -9.34 -34.22 -42.08
CA THR A 283 -9.46 -35.17 -43.18
C THR A 283 -10.44 -36.29 -42.86
N ILE A 284 -10.58 -36.69 -41.59
CA ILE A 284 -11.54 -37.70 -41.09
C ILE A 284 -12.95 -37.10 -40.89
N GLY A 285 -13.15 -35.79 -41.19
CA GLY A 285 -14.47 -35.14 -41.15
C GLY A 285 -14.73 -34.22 -39.96
N ALA A 286 -13.76 -33.93 -39.07
CA ALA A 286 -13.96 -33.00 -37.99
C ALA A 286 -14.23 -31.57 -38.46
N SER A 287 -15.29 -30.95 -37.99
CA SER A 287 -15.66 -29.58 -38.34
C SER A 287 -14.75 -28.55 -37.68
N LYS A 288 -14.69 -27.33 -38.27
CA LYS A 288 -13.97 -26.18 -37.63
C LYS A 288 -14.45 -25.92 -36.21
N LYS A 289 -15.77 -26.00 -35.97
CA LYS A 289 -16.38 -25.79 -34.65
C LYS A 289 -15.92 -26.84 -33.63
N GLN A 290 -15.79 -28.11 -34.07
CA GLN A 290 -15.33 -29.21 -33.20
C GLN A 290 -13.86 -29.01 -32.76
N ILE A 291 -12.96 -28.68 -33.71
CA ILE A 291 -11.54 -28.40 -33.41
C ILE A 291 -11.42 -27.20 -32.44
N TYR A 292 -12.15 -26.12 -32.71
CA TYR A 292 -12.20 -24.96 -31.85
C TYR A 292 -12.63 -25.35 -30.39
N LYS A 293 -13.71 -26.15 -30.27
CA LYS A 293 -14.20 -26.66 -29.00
C LYS A 293 -13.19 -27.57 -28.28
N ILE A 294 -12.42 -28.40 -29.03
CA ILE A 294 -11.38 -29.27 -28.47
C ILE A 294 -10.32 -28.43 -27.77
N VAL A 295 -9.77 -27.40 -28.44
CA VAL A 295 -8.71 -26.57 -27.91
C VAL A 295 -9.21 -25.74 -26.73
N LEU A 296 -10.43 -25.17 -26.80
CA LEU A 296 -11.03 -24.47 -25.67
C LEU A 296 -11.24 -25.42 -24.49
N LYS A 297 -11.70 -26.65 -24.72
CA LYS A 297 -11.92 -27.63 -23.65
C LYS A 297 -10.62 -28.00 -22.93
N GLN A 298 -9.50 -28.12 -23.67
CA GLN A 298 -8.17 -28.30 -23.08
C GLN A 298 -7.82 -27.13 -22.17
N GLY A 299 -8.04 -25.89 -22.59
CA GLY A 299 -7.83 -24.72 -21.74
C GLY A 299 -8.62 -24.78 -20.43
N TYR A 300 -9.93 -25.08 -20.51
CA TYR A 300 -10.77 -25.16 -19.32
C TYR A 300 -10.44 -26.35 -18.39
N MET A 301 -9.98 -27.47 -18.96
CA MET A 301 -9.53 -28.60 -18.15
C MET A 301 -8.29 -28.28 -17.31
N LEU A 302 -7.44 -27.37 -17.79
CA LEU A 302 -6.31 -26.85 -17.04
C LEU A 302 -6.70 -25.67 -16.12
N ALA A 303 -7.71 -24.90 -16.49
CA ALA A 303 -8.20 -23.78 -15.68
C ALA A 303 -8.71 -24.24 -14.32
N VAL A 304 -9.53 -25.30 -14.28
CA VAL A 304 -10.15 -25.77 -13.02
C VAL A 304 -9.12 -26.10 -11.94
N PRO A 305 -8.16 -27.04 -12.16
CA PRO A 305 -7.14 -27.31 -11.15
C PRO A 305 -6.21 -26.12 -10.91
N GLY A 306 -5.92 -25.32 -11.96
CA GLY A 306 -5.10 -24.13 -11.84
C GLY A 306 -5.72 -23.05 -10.94
N ILE A 307 -7.01 -22.81 -11.07
CA ILE A 307 -7.78 -21.87 -10.24
C ILE A 307 -7.84 -22.39 -8.79
N LEU A 308 -8.15 -23.67 -8.58
CA LEU A 308 -8.24 -24.24 -7.22
C LEU A 308 -6.90 -24.15 -6.49
N ILE A 309 -5.83 -24.63 -7.09
CA ILE A 309 -4.49 -24.60 -6.47
C ILE A 309 -4.00 -23.17 -6.31
N GLY A 310 -4.20 -22.32 -7.33
CA GLY A 310 -3.82 -20.91 -7.30
C GLY A 310 -4.55 -20.14 -6.20
N SER A 311 -5.84 -20.35 -6.04
CA SER A 311 -6.63 -19.71 -4.96
C SER A 311 -6.14 -20.14 -3.57
N ILE A 312 -5.85 -21.43 -3.38
CA ILE A 312 -5.30 -21.93 -2.10
C ILE A 312 -3.94 -21.29 -1.81
N MET A 313 -3.03 -21.29 -2.80
CA MET A 313 -1.71 -20.65 -2.64
C MET A 313 -1.82 -19.16 -2.38
N GLY A 314 -2.66 -18.44 -3.11
CA GLY A 314 -2.90 -17.01 -2.91
C GLY A 314 -3.45 -16.69 -1.54
N THR A 315 -4.37 -17.51 -1.03
CA THR A 315 -4.91 -17.38 0.34
C THR A 315 -3.82 -17.56 1.40
N ILE A 316 -2.99 -18.61 1.27
CA ILE A 316 -1.89 -18.87 2.21
C ILE A 316 -0.91 -17.69 2.22
N ILE A 317 -0.51 -17.20 1.04
CA ILE A 317 0.42 -16.08 0.94
C ILE A 317 -0.20 -14.82 1.55
N SER A 318 -1.46 -14.50 1.23
CA SER A 318 -2.17 -13.35 1.81
C SER A 318 -2.25 -13.43 3.33
N TYR A 319 -2.55 -14.60 3.88
CA TYR A 319 -2.60 -14.82 5.33
C TYR A 319 -1.24 -14.64 5.99
N CYS A 320 -0.16 -15.08 5.34
CA CYS A 320 1.21 -14.86 5.83
C CYS A 320 1.64 -13.38 5.78
N LEU A 321 1.14 -12.62 4.80
CA LEU A 321 1.45 -11.19 4.65
C LEU A 321 0.64 -10.32 5.61
N GLN A 322 -0.65 -10.60 5.72
CA GLN A 322 -1.62 -9.83 6.48
C GLN A 322 -2.66 -10.79 7.09
N SER A 323 -2.41 -11.20 8.33
CA SER A 323 -3.33 -12.07 9.08
C SER A 323 -4.43 -11.28 9.79
N LYS A 324 -4.16 -10.01 10.14
CA LYS A 324 -5.15 -9.09 10.71
C LYS A 324 -6.21 -8.73 9.67
N GLY A 325 -7.44 -8.52 10.11
CA GLY A 325 -8.56 -8.17 9.21
C GLY A 325 -9.09 -9.33 8.36
N TRP A 326 -8.70 -10.58 8.62
CA TRP A 326 -9.22 -11.73 7.88
C TRP A 326 -10.69 -11.97 8.18
N SER A 327 -11.53 -12.02 7.15
CA SER A 327 -12.96 -12.31 7.27
C SER A 327 -13.41 -13.34 6.26
N VAL A 328 -14.42 -14.14 6.62
CA VAL A 328 -15.02 -15.13 5.71
C VAL A 328 -15.66 -14.45 4.50
N PHE A 329 -16.25 -13.28 4.70
CA PHE A 329 -16.85 -12.50 3.61
C PHE A 329 -15.79 -12.04 2.61
N ALA A 330 -14.69 -11.43 3.08
CA ALA A 330 -13.56 -11.01 2.24
C ALA A 330 -12.96 -12.19 1.45
N PHE A 331 -12.84 -13.36 2.09
CA PHE A 331 -12.39 -14.58 1.43
C PHE A 331 -13.33 -15.02 0.30
N ILE A 332 -14.66 -15.05 0.53
CA ILE A 332 -15.64 -15.47 -0.48
C ILE A 332 -15.64 -14.49 -1.67
N VAL A 333 -15.65 -13.19 -1.42
CA VAL A 333 -15.61 -12.16 -2.47
C VAL A 333 -14.33 -12.28 -3.30
N SER A 334 -13.17 -12.40 -2.65
CA SER A 334 -11.89 -12.58 -3.33
C SER A 334 -11.82 -13.88 -4.12
N LEU A 335 -12.37 -14.97 -3.59
CA LEU A 335 -12.45 -16.27 -4.28
C LEU A 335 -13.33 -16.18 -5.55
N CYS A 336 -14.49 -15.53 -5.46
CA CYS A 336 -15.35 -15.30 -6.62
C CYS A 336 -14.63 -14.44 -7.69
N GLY A 337 -13.94 -13.38 -7.25
CA GLY A 337 -13.13 -12.54 -8.12
C GLY A 337 -12.01 -13.32 -8.81
N ALA A 338 -11.24 -14.11 -8.06
CA ALA A 338 -10.17 -14.94 -8.59
C ALA A 338 -10.66 -16.03 -9.55
N CYS A 339 -11.82 -16.64 -9.28
CA CYS A 339 -12.46 -17.61 -10.17
C CYS A 339 -12.90 -16.96 -11.49
N LEU A 340 -13.58 -15.81 -11.42
CA LEU A 340 -13.99 -15.04 -12.61
C LEU A 340 -12.77 -14.62 -13.43
N PHE A 341 -11.76 -14.06 -12.77
CA PHE A 341 -10.50 -13.68 -13.40
C PHE A 341 -9.83 -14.88 -14.08
N GLY A 342 -9.67 -16.01 -13.41
CA GLY A 342 -9.03 -17.20 -13.98
C GLY A 342 -9.78 -17.77 -15.19
N ILE A 343 -11.11 -17.81 -15.17
CA ILE A 343 -11.94 -18.24 -16.28
C ILE A 343 -11.79 -17.28 -17.49
N LEU A 344 -11.88 -15.97 -17.24
CA LEU A 344 -11.72 -14.95 -18.29
C LEU A 344 -10.29 -14.97 -18.87
N LEU A 345 -9.29 -15.08 -18.01
CA LEU A 345 -7.88 -15.17 -18.39
C LEU A 345 -7.64 -16.32 -19.38
N VAL A 346 -8.09 -17.53 -19.03
CA VAL A 346 -7.94 -18.72 -19.91
C VAL A 346 -8.76 -18.56 -21.17
N TYR A 347 -10.00 -18.08 -21.09
CA TYR A 347 -10.84 -17.87 -22.27
C TYR A 347 -10.20 -16.92 -23.27
N ILE A 348 -9.76 -15.74 -22.83
CA ILE A 348 -9.13 -14.73 -23.70
C ILE A 348 -7.84 -15.27 -24.30
N SER A 349 -7.01 -15.94 -23.49
CA SER A 349 -5.70 -16.46 -23.90
C SER A 349 -5.83 -17.60 -24.93
N VAL A 350 -6.83 -18.48 -24.78
CA VAL A 350 -6.97 -19.66 -25.62
C VAL A 350 -7.81 -19.41 -26.89
N ARG A 351 -8.67 -18.38 -26.89
CA ARG A 351 -9.60 -18.10 -28.00
C ARG A 351 -8.92 -17.93 -29.38
N LYS A 352 -7.85 -17.12 -29.44
CA LYS A 352 -7.10 -16.89 -30.67
C LYS A 352 -6.35 -18.16 -31.15
N PRO A 353 -5.56 -18.87 -30.33
CA PRO A 353 -4.96 -20.15 -30.66
C PRO A 353 -5.98 -21.18 -31.16
N ALA A 354 -7.12 -21.31 -30.48
CA ALA A 354 -8.21 -22.21 -30.89
C ALA A 354 -8.76 -21.88 -32.30
N LYS A 355 -8.89 -20.58 -32.61
CA LYS A 355 -9.32 -20.14 -33.93
C LYS A 355 -8.28 -20.45 -35.03
N ILE A 356 -6.99 -20.35 -34.70
CA ILE A 356 -5.89 -20.73 -35.60
C ILE A 356 -5.95 -22.24 -35.88
N ALA A 357 -6.07 -23.08 -34.84
CA ALA A 357 -6.23 -24.53 -35.01
C ALA A 357 -7.42 -24.91 -35.88
N ALA A 358 -8.57 -24.28 -35.66
CA ALA A 358 -9.82 -24.53 -36.42
C ALA A 358 -9.72 -24.15 -37.89
N ASN A 359 -8.94 -23.14 -38.24
CA ASN A 359 -8.80 -22.66 -39.62
C ASN A 359 -7.66 -23.34 -40.40
N THR A 360 -6.95 -24.30 -39.80
CA THR A 360 -5.89 -25.04 -40.47
C THR A 360 -6.45 -25.83 -41.63
N SER A 361 -5.88 -25.66 -42.84
CA SER A 361 -6.26 -26.43 -44.03
C SER A 361 -5.71 -27.86 -43.97
N PRO A 362 -6.51 -28.90 -44.23
CA PRO A 362 -6.04 -30.28 -44.25
C PRO A 362 -4.85 -30.50 -45.18
N ILE A 363 -4.88 -29.88 -46.37
CA ILE A 363 -3.84 -30.04 -47.40
C ILE A 363 -2.54 -29.34 -46.96
N SER A 364 -2.63 -28.13 -46.39
CA SER A 364 -1.46 -27.41 -45.92
C SER A 364 -0.83 -28.06 -44.71
N ALA A 365 -1.63 -28.68 -43.86
CA ALA A 365 -1.14 -29.40 -42.67
C ALA A 365 -0.37 -30.69 -43.03
N LEU A 366 -0.75 -31.37 -44.09
CA LEU A 366 -0.10 -32.60 -44.54
C LEU A 366 1.12 -32.31 -45.45
N LYS A 367 1.09 -31.24 -46.27
CA LYS A 367 2.21 -30.89 -47.17
C LYS A 367 3.38 -30.21 -46.47
N ASN A 368 3.13 -29.47 -45.41
CA ASN A 368 4.16 -28.70 -44.71
C ASN A 368 3.95 -28.72 -43.19
N PRO A 369 4.51 -29.69 -42.46
CA PRO A 369 4.52 -29.65 -41.00
C PRO A 369 5.32 -28.47 -40.46
N VAL A 370 6.19 -27.84 -41.25
CA VAL A 370 6.94 -26.63 -40.95
C VAL A 370 6.73 -25.64 -42.08
N GLY A 371 6.08 -24.51 -41.81
CA GLY A 371 5.75 -23.48 -42.80
C GLY A 371 6.93 -23.19 -43.75
N ILE A 372 6.72 -23.34 -45.05
CA ILE A 372 7.70 -22.94 -46.06
C ILE A 372 7.83 -21.42 -46.00
N VAL A 373 8.95 -20.96 -45.49
CA VAL A 373 9.38 -19.58 -45.65
C VAL A 373 9.96 -19.48 -47.06
N ASN A 374 9.37 -18.65 -47.93
CA ASN A 374 9.95 -18.28 -49.21
C ASN A 374 11.35 -17.72 -48.99
N TYR A 375 12.37 -18.52 -49.26
CA TYR A 375 13.75 -18.07 -49.23
C TYR A 375 13.99 -17.15 -50.40
N ARG A 376 14.09 -15.84 -50.18
CA ARG A 376 14.84 -14.97 -51.09
C ARG A 376 16.31 -15.33 -50.95
N THR A 377 16.92 -15.76 -52.02
CA THR A 377 18.37 -16.03 -52.15
C THR A 377 19.15 -14.81 -51.72
N HIS A 378 19.81 -14.87 -50.55
CA HIS A 378 20.67 -13.84 -50.06
C HIS A 378 22.13 -14.25 -50.16
N LYS A 379 22.99 -13.21 -50.30
CA LYS A 379 24.45 -13.27 -50.42
C LYS A 379 25.08 -14.34 -49.49
N ARG A 380 26.12 -15.04 -49.96
CA ARG A 380 26.90 -16.01 -49.21
C ARG A 380 27.49 -15.35 -47.95
N HIS A 381 26.93 -15.68 -46.79
CA HIS A 381 27.48 -15.27 -45.50
C HIS A 381 28.16 -16.49 -44.85
N ARG A 382 29.25 -16.24 -44.12
CA ARG A 382 29.85 -17.26 -43.24
C ARG A 382 28.82 -17.66 -42.17
N ILE A 383 28.61 -18.96 -42.02
CA ILE A 383 27.70 -19.51 -40.99
C ILE A 383 28.37 -19.36 -39.63
N THR A 384 28.05 -18.28 -38.94
CA THR A 384 28.44 -18.02 -37.54
C THR A 384 27.28 -18.32 -36.59
N PRO A 385 27.54 -18.66 -35.30
CA PRO A 385 26.46 -18.86 -34.30
C PRO A 385 25.50 -17.66 -34.23
N VAL A 386 26.03 -16.45 -34.32
CA VAL A 386 25.25 -15.19 -34.30
C VAL A 386 24.34 -15.08 -35.55
N TYR A 387 24.85 -15.44 -36.71
CA TYR A 387 24.06 -15.40 -37.96
C TYR A 387 22.93 -16.43 -37.95
N LEU A 388 23.19 -17.63 -37.39
CA LEU A 388 22.16 -18.65 -37.18
C LEU A 388 21.08 -18.18 -36.20
N ALA A 389 21.44 -17.57 -35.12
CA ALA A 389 20.52 -16.98 -34.13
C ALA A 389 19.63 -15.92 -34.81
N LYS A 390 20.21 -15.02 -35.63
CA LYS A 390 19.46 -13.98 -36.36
C LYS A 390 18.48 -14.57 -37.37
N ILE A 391 18.86 -15.63 -38.08
CA ILE A 391 17.96 -16.32 -39.01
C ILE A 391 16.82 -16.99 -38.26
N SER A 392 17.11 -17.72 -37.18
CA SER A 392 16.10 -18.37 -36.34
C SER A 392 15.08 -17.36 -35.82
N PHE A 393 15.56 -16.22 -35.31
CA PHE A 393 14.73 -15.12 -34.87
C PHE A 393 13.85 -14.54 -35.97
N SER A 394 14.42 -14.29 -37.17
CA SER A 394 13.69 -13.69 -38.30
C SER A 394 12.65 -14.65 -38.89
N ARG A 395 12.90 -15.94 -38.83
CA ARG A 395 11.97 -16.99 -39.32
C ARG A 395 10.73 -17.12 -38.44
N ASN A 396 10.91 -16.98 -37.12
CA ASN A 396 9.85 -17.17 -36.13
C ASN A 396 9.37 -15.85 -35.48
N ARG A 397 9.37 -14.73 -36.23
CA ARG A 397 9.13 -13.36 -35.71
C ARG A 397 7.96 -13.26 -34.76
N LYS A 398 6.78 -13.82 -35.08
CA LYS A 398 5.59 -13.72 -34.23
C LYS A 398 5.78 -14.41 -32.86
N LYS A 399 6.43 -15.58 -32.87
CA LYS A 399 6.71 -16.36 -31.67
C LYS A 399 7.73 -15.63 -30.79
N SER A 400 8.86 -15.20 -31.38
CA SER A 400 9.91 -14.47 -30.67
C SER A 400 9.39 -13.12 -30.10
N LEU A 401 8.57 -12.40 -30.89
CA LEU A 401 7.97 -11.15 -30.44
C LEU A 401 7.05 -11.35 -29.22
N LEU A 402 6.17 -12.35 -29.26
CA LEU A 402 5.27 -12.66 -28.14
C LEU A 402 6.04 -12.96 -26.84
N THR A 403 7.12 -13.70 -26.99
CA THR A 403 7.98 -14.03 -25.85
C THR A 403 8.68 -12.81 -25.29
N ILE A 404 9.30 -12.01 -26.17
CA ILE A 404 9.98 -10.79 -25.77
C ILE A 404 9.03 -9.81 -25.08
N LEU A 405 7.81 -9.66 -25.63
CA LEU A 405 6.79 -8.81 -25.01
C LEU A 405 6.37 -9.35 -23.64
N SER A 406 6.16 -10.65 -23.52
CA SER A 406 5.77 -11.29 -22.26
C SER A 406 6.85 -11.17 -21.18
N LEU A 407 8.13 -11.43 -21.52
CA LEU A 407 9.26 -11.25 -20.61
C LEU A 407 9.51 -9.78 -20.28
N GLY A 408 9.47 -8.93 -21.31
CA GLY A 408 9.66 -7.49 -21.14
C GLY A 408 8.61 -6.88 -20.24
N LEU A 409 7.33 -7.27 -20.38
CA LEU A 409 6.25 -6.78 -19.51
C LEU A 409 6.45 -7.22 -18.06
N CYS A 410 6.82 -8.49 -17.81
CA CYS A 410 7.16 -8.95 -16.46
C CYS A 410 8.33 -8.14 -15.88
N GLY A 411 9.36 -7.87 -16.71
CA GLY A 411 10.49 -7.02 -16.30
C GLY A 411 10.08 -5.59 -15.99
N VAL A 412 9.20 -4.99 -16.81
CA VAL A 412 8.68 -3.62 -16.56
C VAL A 412 7.98 -3.55 -15.20
N ILE A 413 7.05 -4.46 -14.92
CA ILE A 413 6.31 -4.46 -13.65
C ILE A 413 7.26 -4.66 -12.47
N PHE A 414 8.22 -5.59 -12.60
CA PHE A 414 9.25 -5.78 -11.59
C PHE A 414 10.07 -4.50 -11.36
N PHE A 415 10.48 -3.84 -12.45
CA PHE A 415 11.25 -2.60 -12.39
C PHE A 415 10.45 -1.46 -11.73
N LEU A 416 9.15 -1.33 -12.04
CA LEU A 416 8.29 -0.32 -11.42
C LEU A 416 8.14 -0.55 -9.91
N ALA A 417 7.93 -1.80 -9.48
CA ALA A 417 7.87 -2.15 -8.06
C ALA A 417 9.19 -1.86 -7.34
N ALA A 418 10.33 -2.20 -7.97
CA ALA A 418 11.64 -1.90 -7.44
C ALA A 418 11.94 -0.39 -7.41
N SER A 419 11.46 0.38 -8.41
CA SER A 419 11.61 1.84 -8.46
C SER A 419 10.81 2.53 -7.35
N TYR A 420 9.58 2.09 -7.08
CA TYR A 420 8.78 2.59 -5.97
C TYR A 420 9.55 2.47 -4.66
N GLN A 421 10.05 1.28 -4.37
CA GLN A 421 10.76 1.00 -3.14
C GLN A 421 12.10 1.75 -3.03
N SER A 422 12.90 1.78 -4.11
CA SER A 422 14.20 2.47 -4.09
C SER A 422 14.05 3.99 -4.00
N SER A 423 12.93 4.54 -4.45
CA SER A 423 12.65 5.98 -4.42
C SER A 423 12.01 6.43 -3.12
N PHE A 424 11.37 5.54 -2.35
CA PHE A 424 10.80 5.90 -1.06
C PHE A 424 11.90 6.28 -0.06
N ASN A 425 11.66 7.38 0.66
CA ASN A 425 12.55 7.87 1.71
C ASN A 425 11.73 8.35 2.90
N ALA A 426 11.82 7.62 4.02
CA ALA A 426 11.08 7.93 5.25
C ALA A 426 11.51 9.25 5.88
N GLU A 427 12.79 9.64 5.77
CA GLU A 427 13.26 10.94 6.24
C GLU A 427 12.64 12.08 5.44
N SER A 428 12.57 11.95 4.10
CA SER A 428 11.87 12.93 3.27
C SER A 428 10.40 13.08 3.66
N MET A 429 9.76 11.96 4.02
CA MET A 429 8.37 11.94 4.47
C MET A 429 8.22 12.63 5.83
N ALA A 430 9.08 12.31 6.80
CA ALA A 430 9.11 12.96 8.10
C ALA A 430 9.38 14.47 7.98
N ARG A 431 10.34 14.86 7.12
CA ARG A 431 10.63 16.27 6.84
C ARG A 431 9.49 17.01 6.14
N TYR A 432 8.68 16.32 5.35
CA TYR A 432 7.57 16.95 4.63
C TYR A 432 6.31 17.11 5.49
N TRP A 433 5.97 16.09 6.28
CA TRP A 433 4.70 16.06 7.01
C TRP A 433 4.79 16.47 8.48
N ASP A 434 5.92 16.19 9.16
CA ASP A 434 5.98 16.26 10.62
C ASP A 434 6.97 17.30 11.15
N MET A 435 8.19 17.36 10.56
CA MET A 435 9.28 18.18 11.06
C MET A 435 10.13 18.73 9.92
N LYS A 436 9.85 19.96 9.51
CA LYS A 436 10.45 20.54 8.29
C LYS A 436 11.88 21.01 8.50
N TYR A 437 12.18 21.66 9.59
CA TYR A 437 13.43 22.39 9.82
C TYR A 437 14.26 21.86 10.98
N GLY A 438 13.60 21.33 12.02
CA GLY A 438 14.24 20.93 13.27
C GLY A 438 14.76 19.48 13.28
N ASP A 439 15.44 19.13 14.34
CA ASP A 439 15.85 17.78 14.69
C ASP A 439 15.02 17.25 15.86
N PHE A 440 14.44 18.19 16.65
CA PHE A 440 13.52 17.94 17.75
C PHE A 440 12.29 18.82 17.60
N LYS A 441 11.14 18.30 18.03
CA LYS A 441 9.86 19.00 18.03
C LYS A 441 9.21 18.88 19.40
N ILE A 442 8.86 20.02 20.00
CA ILE A 442 7.98 20.07 21.16
C ILE A 442 6.64 20.59 20.65
N SER A 443 5.58 19.83 20.86
CA SER A 443 4.23 20.20 20.44
C SER A 443 3.21 19.92 21.52
N ILE A 444 2.04 20.55 21.44
CA ILE A 444 0.88 20.16 22.24
C ILE A 444 0.58 18.69 21.94
N ASP A 445 0.39 17.92 23.02
CA ASP A 445 0.04 16.51 22.93
C ASP A 445 -1.47 16.33 22.84
N LEU A 446 -1.97 16.32 21.61
CA LEU A 446 -3.38 16.11 21.33
C LEU A 446 -3.84 14.67 21.60
N GLU A 447 -2.91 13.71 21.64
CA GLU A 447 -3.23 12.30 21.94
C GLU A 447 -3.49 12.09 23.45
N ASN A 448 -3.02 13.02 24.27
CA ASN A 448 -3.24 12.97 25.71
C ASN A 448 -4.70 13.31 26.11
N GLU A 449 -5.48 13.87 25.18
CA GLU A 449 -6.91 14.16 25.31
C GLU A 449 -7.28 14.82 26.66
N SER A 450 -6.37 15.64 27.19
CA SER A 450 -6.58 16.28 28.49
C SER A 450 -7.60 17.41 28.43
N GLU A 451 -7.58 18.15 27.33
CA GLU A 451 -8.46 19.30 27.06
C GLU A 451 -8.56 19.48 25.54
N ASN A 452 -9.50 20.30 25.06
CA ASN A 452 -9.54 20.65 23.66
C ASN A 452 -8.35 21.55 23.26
N LEU A 453 -8.00 21.58 21.97
CA LEU A 453 -6.86 22.36 21.49
C LEU A 453 -6.94 23.84 21.87
N ASP A 454 -8.14 24.45 21.81
CA ASP A 454 -8.32 25.86 22.12
C ASP A 454 -7.96 26.17 23.58
N ALA A 455 -8.39 25.33 24.54
CA ALA A 455 -8.04 25.46 25.93
C ALA A 455 -6.53 25.27 26.20
N LEU A 456 -5.90 24.33 25.49
CA LEU A 456 -4.46 24.08 25.61
C LEU A 456 -3.62 25.24 25.05
N LEU A 457 -4.03 25.82 23.92
CA LEU A 457 -3.36 26.97 23.31
C LEU A 457 -3.40 28.20 24.24
N GLN A 458 -4.52 28.44 24.94
CA GLN A 458 -4.67 29.55 25.89
C GLN A 458 -3.78 29.46 27.12
N LYS A 459 -3.14 28.31 27.38
CA LYS A 459 -2.13 28.15 28.44
C LYS A 459 -0.76 28.74 28.08
N GLU A 460 -0.53 29.10 26.81
CA GLU A 460 0.67 29.80 26.29
C GLU A 460 2.00 29.15 26.68
N TYR A 461 2.09 27.83 26.70
CA TYR A 461 3.28 27.07 27.10
C TYR A 461 4.55 27.48 26.38
N PHE A 462 4.44 27.80 25.09
CA PHE A 462 5.60 27.95 24.20
C PHE A 462 6.35 29.26 24.40
N SER A 463 5.75 30.27 25.00
CA SER A 463 6.46 31.53 25.35
C SER A 463 7.63 31.28 26.30
N ASP A 464 7.46 30.38 27.29
CA ASP A 464 8.53 29.97 28.21
C ASP A 464 9.49 28.98 27.59
N TYR A 465 8.96 27.99 26.87
CA TYR A 465 9.82 26.99 26.17
C TYR A 465 10.79 27.60 25.18
N VAL A 466 10.38 28.56 24.35
CA VAL A 466 11.26 29.23 23.38
C VAL A 466 12.46 29.89 24.07
N LYS A 467 12.24 30.52 25.25
CA LYS A 467 13.34 31.14 26.00
C LYS A 467 14.27 30.07 26.57
N ARG A 468 13.73 29.08 27.30
CA ARG A 468 14.51 28.04 27.97
C ARG A 468 15.29 27.18 26.99
N VAL A 469 14.70 26.87 25.83
CA VAL A 469 15.37 26.14 24.74
C VAL A 469 16.45 26.98 24.06
N GLY A 470 16.24 28.29 23.92
CA GLY A 470 17.23 29.20 23.39
C GLY A 470 18.49 29.35 24.24
N ASP A 471 18.40 29.08 25.57
CA ASP A 471 19.53 29.09 26.50
C ASP A 471 20.35 27.77 26.47
N ILE A 472 19.89 26.72 25.80
CA ILE A 472 20.58 25.43 25.69
C ILE A 472 21.75 25.54 24.69
N GLU A 473 22.95 25.15 25.12
CA GLU A 473 24.16 25.16 24.29
C GLU A 473 24.02 24.16 23.13
N GLY A 474 24.35 24.62 21.91
CA GLY A 474 24.26 23.81 20.69
C GLY A 474 22.92 23.93 19.95
N VAL A 475 21.94 24.66 20.48
CA VAL A 475 20.72 25.02 19.74
C VAL A 475 21.04 26.10 18.72
N SER A 476 20.87 25.82 17.45
CA SER A 476 21.20 26.77 16.35
C SER A 476 20.01 27.62 15.94
N ASN A 477 18.80 27.05 15.88
CA ASN A 477 17.58 27.76 15.50
C ASN A 477 16.36 27.16 16.21
N ILE A 478 15.34 28.01 16.42
CA ILE A 478 14.02 27.60 16.91
C ILE A 478 12.99 28.15 15.91
N PHE A 479 12.10 27.25 15.47
CA PHE A 479 11.02 27.56 14.52
C PHE A 479 9.69 27.40 15.25
N THR A 480 8.85 28.43 15.25
CA THR A 480 7.54 28.43 15.88
C THR A 480 6.45 28.13 14.86
N TYR A 481 5.40 27.45 15.32
CA TYR A 481 4.20 27.15 14.55
C TYR A 481 2.98 27.57 15.36
N ALA A 482 2.20 28.51 14.81
CA ALA A 482 1.00 29.04 15.43
C ALA A 482 -0.25 28.53 14.71
N THR A 483 -1.30 28.20 15.46
CA THR A 483 -2.59 27.79 14.93
C THR A 483 -3.73 28.21 15.85
N VAL A 484 -4.93 28.38 15.27
CA VAL A 484 -6.14 28.64 16.03
C VAL A 484 -7.31 27.87 15.38
N PRO A 485 -8.14 27.15 16.17
CA PRO A 485 -9.41 26.64 15.68
C PRO A 485 -10.33 27.79 15.25
N VAL A 486 -10.92 27.70 14.08
CA VAL A 486 -11.82 28.72 13.51
C VAL A 486 -13.02 28.08 12.84
N ASP A 487 -14.17 28.70 12.97
CA ASP A 487 -15.31 28.41 12.12
C ASP A 487 -15.26 29.38 10.94
N PHE A 488 -15.42 28.88 9.73
CA PHE A 488 -15.43 29.73 8.56
C PHE A 488 -16.76 29.66 7.81
N SER A 489 -17.11 30.73 7.11
CA SER A 489 -18.22 30.77 6.18
C SER A 489 -17.85 31.57 4.94
N THR A 490 -18.39 31.17 3.80
CA THR A 490 -18.19 31.82 2.50
C THR A 490 -19.47 32.42 2.00
N ASP A 491 -19.38 33.33 1.01
CA ASP A 491 -20.56 33.93 0.35
C ASP A 491 -21.41 32.86 -0.41
N ASN A 492 -20.96 31.65 -0.54
CA ASN A 492 -21.62 30.51 -1.20
C ASN A 492 -22.36 29.58 -0.22
N ASP A 493 -22.70 30.04 0.98
CA ASP A 493 -23.35 29.26 2.05
C ASP A 493 -22.57 28.00 2.50
N ILE A 494 -21.24 28.00 2.33
CA ILE A 494 -20.37 26.96 2.86
C ILE A 494 -19.91 27.40 4.24
N SER A 495 -20.11 26.55 5.23
CA SER A 495 -19.60 26.76 6.60
C SER A 495 -19.03 25.46 7.15
N ASP A 496 -17.92 25.54 7.85
CA ASP A 496 -17.28 24.40 8.56
C ASP A 496 -16.27 24.92 9.59
N SER A 497 -15.80 24.03 10.44
CA SER A 497 -14.74 24.30 11.41
C SER A 497 -13.41 23.75 10.90
N THR A 498 -12.33 24.53 11.05
CA THR A 498 -11.00 24.15 10.61
C THR A 498 -9.92 24.78 11.48
N LEU A 499 -8.65 24.52 11.19
CA LEU A 499 -7.54 25.21 11.79
C LEU A 499 -7.00 26.29 10.85
N MET A 500 -6.82 27.50 11.36
CA MET A 500 -6.09 28.58 10.71
C MET A 500 -4.61 28.48 11.10
N LEU A 501 -3.72 28.37 10.12
CA LEU A 501 -2.28 28.27 10.36
C LEU A 501 -1.59 29.63 10.18
N GLY A 502 -0.74 30.01 11.11
CA GLY A 502 0.13 31.16 11.00
C GLY A 502 1.35 30.84 10.14
N TYR A 503 1.71 31.70 9.17
CA TYR A 503 2.99 31.62 8.45
C TYR A 503 3.89 32.80 8.80
N ASN A 504 5.20 32.61 8.77
CA ASN A 504 6.19 33.62 9.07
C ASN A 504 7.21 33.78 7.90
N GLU A 505 8.20 34.63 8.06
CA GLU A 505 9.20 34.95 7.02
C GLU A 505 9.91 33.70 6.46
N LYS A 506 10.13 32.67 7.30
CA LYS A 506 10.80 31.41 6.90
C LYS A 506 9.94 30.58 5.95
N ASP A 507 8.63 30.72 6.04
CA ASP A 507 7.69 29.97 5.21
C ASP A 507 7.45 30.64 3.85
N LEU A 508 7.74 31.95 3.73
CA LEU A 508 7.48 32.72 2.52
C LEU A 508 8.15 32.13 1.28
N ALA A 509 9.36 31.58 1.40
CA ALA A 509 10.06 31.00 0.25
C ALA A 509 9.30 29.77 -0.31
N SER A 510 8.80 28.90 0.53
CA SER A 510 8.04 27.72 0.11
C SER A 510 6.62 28.07 -0.33
N LEU A 511 5.96 29.00 0.36
CA LEU A 511 4.64 29.49 -0.04
C LEU A 511 4.68 30.16 -1.41
N ASN A 512 5.65 31.07 -1.66
CA ASN A 512 5.81 31.74 -2.95
C ASN A 512 6.14 30.76 -4.10
N ALA A 513 6.91 29.70 -3.81
CA ALA A 513 7.19 28.66 -4.80
C ALA A 513 5.94 27.83 -5.16
N ALA A 514 4.94 27.79 -4.29
CA ALA A 514 3.72 27.03 -4.44
C ALA A 514 2.54 27.85 -4.96
N VAL A 515 2.67 29.16 -5.17
CA VAL A 515 1.60 30.04 -5.63
C VAL A 515 1.07 29.61 -6.99
N LEU A 516 -0.22 29.36 -7.07
CA LEU A 516 -0.97 29.07 -8.30
C LEU A 516 -1.63 30.32 -8.87
N SER A 517 -2.11 31.22 -8.00
CA SER A 517 -2.79 32.48 -8.38
C SER A 517 -2.61 33.52 -7.28
N GLY A 518 -2.59 34.79 -7.66
CA GLY A 518 -2.34 35.91 -6.76
C GLY A 518 -0.86 36.09 -6.42
N ASN A 519 -0.57 36.89 -5.39
CA ASN A 519 0.77 37.13 -4.88
C ASN A 519 0.74 37.22 -3.36
N ILE A 520 1.77 36.73 -2.68
CA ILE A 520 1.94 36.89 -1.24
C ILE A 520 2.80 38.14 -1.01
N THR A 521 2.21 39.17 -0.43
CA THR A 521 2.82 40.45 -0.08
C THR A 521 2.56 40.74 1.40
N ASP A 522 3.17 41.81 1.92
CA ASP A 522 2.95 42.24 3.29
C ASP A 522 1.48 42.59 3.59
N ASP A 523 0.70 42.94 2.55
CA ASP A 523 -0.72 43.25 2.62
C ASP A 523 -1.62 42.02 2.46
N THR A 524 -1.06 40.83 2.28
CA THR A 524 -1.84 39.59 2.09
C THR A 524 -2.37 39.10 3.42
N GLU A 525 -3.68 39.22 3.62
CA GLU A 525 -4.35 38.82 4.86
C GLU A 525 -4.66 37.30 4.90
N LEU A 526 -5.06 36.71 3.76
CA LEU A 526 -5.51 35.33 3.68
C LEU A 526 -4.89 34.62 2.47
N VAL A 527 -4.28 33.47 2.71
CA VAL A 527 -3.81 32.53 1.69
C VAL A 527 -4.65 31.26 1.80
N VAL A 528 -5.13 30.78 0.65
CA VAL A 528 -5.89 29.53 0.54
C VAL A 528 -5.01 28.49 -0.12
N SER A 529 -4.92 27.31 0.49
CA SER A 529 -4.07 26.22 0.03
C SER A 529 -4.91 25.05 -0.49
N ASP A 530 -4.36 24.27 -1.42
CA ASP A 530 -4.95 23.03 -1.94
C ASP A 530 -6.38 23.21 -2.50
N PRO A 531 -6.57 24.01 -3.56
CA PRO A 531 -7.86 24.26 -4.14
C PRO A 531 -8.54 23.02 -4.72
N GLU A 532 -7.77 21.94 -5.04
CA GLU A 532 -8.32 20.66 -5.50
C GLU A 532 -9.03 19.94 -4.35
N ARG A 533 -8.40 19.87 -3.19
CA ARG A 533 -9.02 19.29 -1.98
C ARG A 533 -10.24 20.10 -1.54
N ILE A 534 -10.18 21.42 -1.60
CA ILE A 534 -11.32 22.30 -1.28
C ILE A 534 -12.48 21.99 -2.21
N TYR A 535 -12.22 21.81 -3.51
CA TYR A 535 -13.27 21.45 -4.46
C TYR A 535 -13.84 20.05 -4.22
N ASP A 536 -13.00 19.09 -3.87
CA ASP A 536 -13.44 17.72 -3.60
C ASP A 536 -14.33 17.62 -2.35
N VAL A 537 -14.03 18.42 -1.31
CA VAL A 537 -14.76 18.39 -0.03
C VAL A 537 -15.98 19.32 -0.07
N TYR A 538 -15.81 20.57 -0.51
CA TYR A 538 -16.83 21.61 -0.40
C TYR A 538 -17.48 21.97 -1.73
N HIS A 539 -17.05 21.40 -2.85
CA HIS A 539 -17.45 21.78 -4.21
C HIS A 539 -17.25 23.26 -4.53
N TRP A 540 -16.35 23.92 -3.82
CA TRP A 540 -16.00 25.32 -3.94
C TRP A 540 -14.67 25.50 -4.70
N LYS A 541 -14.66 26.47 -5.62
CA LYS A 541 -13.43 26.89 -6.32
C LYS A 541 -13.06 28.29 -5.85
N PRO A 542 -12.12 28.42 -4.89
CA PRO A 542 -11.71 29.73 -4.39
C PRO A 542 -11.10 30.59 -5.50
N GLN A 543 -11.41 31.87 -5.50
CA GLN A 543 -10.85 32.87 -6.44
C GLN A 543 -10.20 34.00 -5.65
N ILE A 544 -9.23 34.67 -6.28
CA ILE A 544 -8.60 35.84 -5.70
C ILE A 544 -9.66 36.94 -5.52
N GLY A 545 -9.74 37.49 -4.32
CA GLY A 545 -10.71 38.51 -3.94
C GLY A 545 -12.01 37.98 -3.35
N ASP A 546 -12.26 36.67 -3.37
CA ASP A 546 -13.37 36.07 -2.62
C ASP A 546 -13.24 36.38 -1.14
N THR A 547 -14.39 36.57 -0.48
CA THR A 547 -14.43 36.88 0.95
C THR A 547 -14.76 35.60 1.74
N VAL A 548 -13.96 35.36 2.77
CA VAL A 548 -14.19 34.29 3.75
C VAL A 548 -14.33 34.94 5.12
N THR A 549 -15.39 34.62 5.81
CA THR A 549 -15.66 35.11 7.16
C THR A 549 -15.26 34.06 8.17
N PHE A 550 -14.47 34.44 9.17
CA PHE A 550 -14.00 33.55 10.23
C PHE A 550 -14.50 34.01 11.59
N ASN A 551 -14.83 33.06 12.43
CA ASN A 551 -15.12 33.22 13.84
C ASN A 551 -13.94 32.71 14.67
N PHE A 552 -13.30 33.60 15.41
CA PHE A 552 -12.19 33.30 16.31
C PHE A 552 -12.67 33.38 17.77
N LYS A 553 -12.28 32.44 18.61
CA LYS A 553 -12.44 32.55 20.07
C LYS A 553 -11.22 33.22 20.65
N ASN A 554 -11.40 34.36 21.31
CA ASN A 554 -10.29 35.04 22.00
C ASN A 554 -10.04 34.48 23.42
N HIS A 555 -8.96 34.94 24.06
CA HIS A 555 -8.61 34.53 25.42
C HIS A 555 -9.73 34.67 26.46
N SER A 556 -10.69 35.57 26.28
CA SER A 556 -11.86 35.73 27.14
C SER A 556 -13.06 34.87 26.77
N GLY A 557 -12.89 33.95 25.81
CA GLY A 557 -13.97 33.09 25.25
C GLY A 557 -14.98 33.83 24.37
N LYS A 558 -14.73 35.12 24.06
CA LYS A 558 -15.61 35.90 23.18
C LYS A 558 -15.31 35.60 21.72
N THR A 559 -16.35 35.33 20.95
CA THR A 559 -16.23 35.16 19.49
C THR A 559 -16.00 36.50 18.81
N ILE A 560 -14.95 36.58 18.00
CA ILE A 560 -14.64 37.71 17.10
C ILE A 560 -14.92 37.25 15.68
N THR A 561 -15.84 37.88 15.00
CA THR A 561 -16.16 37.61 13.60
C THR A 561 -15.42 38.61 12.72
N LYS A 562 -14.64 38.15 11.76
CA LYS A 562 -13.92 39.00 10.82
C LYS A 562 -13.89 38.37 9.41
N ALA A 563 -14.08 39.19 8.40
CA ALA A 563 -14.03 38.79 7.01
C ALA A 563 -12.69 39.16 6.38
N PHE A 564 -12.11 38.25 5.61
CA PHE A 564 -10.84 38.42 4.91
C PHE A 564 -10.99 38.12 3.42
N LYS A 565 -10.20 38.80 2.59
CA LYS A 565 -10.15 38.53 1.16
C LYS A 565 -9.00 37.60 0.82
N ILE A 566 -9.26 36.64 -0.06
CA ILE A 566 -8.21 35.75 -0.57
C ILE A 566 -7.22 36.55 -1.42
N GLY A 567 -5.98 36.68 -0.96
CA GLY A 567 -4.90 37.37 -1.63
C GLY A 567 -4.03 36.46 -2.50
N ALA A 568 -3.87 35.19 -2.08
CA ALA A 568 -3.12 34.19 -2.83
C ALA A 568 -3.75 32.79 -2.68
N ILE A 569 -3.56 31.97 -3.73
CA ILE A 569 -3.93 30.55 -3.74
C ILE A 569 -2.67 29.75 -4.02
N THR A 570 -2.37 28.76 -3.16
CA THR A 570 -1.19 27.89 -3.26
C THR A 570 -1.59 26.45 -3.54
N SER A 571 -0.67 25.67 -4.08
CA SER A 571 -0.85 24.21 -4.19
C SER A 571 -0.66 23.52 -2.83
N SER A 572 -1.08 22.26 -2.72
CA SER A 572 -0.83 21.41 -1.56
C SER A 572 0.65 21.23 -1.20
N ASN A 573 1.56 21.54 -2.14
CA ASN A 573 3.02 21.39 -2.00
C ASN A 573 3.70 22.64 -1.41
N ASP A 574 3.01 23.45 -0.64
CA ASP A 574 3.56 24.65 0.00
C ASP A 574 4.46 24.36 1.22
N GLY A 575 4.55 23.10 1.62
CA GLY A 575 5.41 22.64 2.72
C GLY A 575 4.94 23.04 4.10
N MET A 576 3.65 23.34 4.28
CA MET A 576 3.05 23.72 5.57
C MET A 576 1.94 22.76 6.04
N GLY A 577 1.88 21.55 5.51
CA GLY A 577 0.89 20.54 5.88
C GLY A 577 -0.48 20.73 5.25
N GLY A 578 -1.46 19.92 5.65
CA GLY A 578 -2.80 19.84 5.02
C GLY A 578 -3.80 20.92 5.41
N TYR A 579 -3.39 22.04 5.98
CA TYR A 579 -4.29 23.14 6.35
C TYR A 579 -4.70 23.94 5.12
N ILE A 580 -5.98 24.33 5.05
CA ILE A 580 -6.54 25.02 3.88
C ILE A 580 -6.43 26.55 3.97
N PHE A 581 -6.39 27.13 5.18
CA PHE A 581 -6.30 28.56 5.39
C PHE A 581 -5.03 28.95 6.12
N ARG A 582 -4.39 30.01 5.65
CA ARG A 582 -3.17 30.55 6.22
C ARG A 582 -3.21 32.06 6.29
N MET A 583 -2.64 32.64 7.35
CA MET A 583 -2.45 34.08 7.49
C MET A 583 -1.10 34.39 8.12
N PRO A 584 -0.61 35.64 8.09
CA PRO A 584 0.60 36.02 8.81
C PRO A 584 0.50 35.68 10.29
N GLU A 585 1.53 35.04 10.87
CA GLU A 585 1.54 34.59 12.27
C GLU A 585 1.26 35.73 13.25
N ASN A 586 1.82 36.93 13.00
CA ASN A 586 1.58 38.09 13.86
C ASN A 586 0.13 38.54 13.86
N MET A 587 -0.53 38.49 12.68
CA MET A 587 -1.96 38.81 12.55
C MET A 587 -2.81 37.77 13.26
N LEU A 588 -2.46 36.48 13.17
CA LEU A 588 -3.16 35.40 13.85
C LEU A 588 -3.11 35.56 15.37
N LYS A 589 -1.93 35.86 15.94
CA LYS A 589 -1.73 36.12 17.38
C LYS A 589 -2.48 37.36 17.85
N GLU A 590 -2.53 38.43 17.02
CA GLU A 590 -3.30 39.64 17.36
C GLU A 590 -4.80 39.37 17.41
N LEU A 591 -5.33 38.58 16.46
CA LEU A 591 -6.74 38.19 16.42
C LEU A 591 -7.13 37.25 17.57
N ALA A 592 -6.29 36.29 17.89
CA ALA A 592 -6.48 35.38 19.02
C ALA A 592 -6.39 36.13 20.36
N GLY A 593 -5.52 37.15 20.46
CA GLY A 593 -5.27 37.90 21.66
C GLY A 593 -4.37 37.17 22.71
N TYR A 594 -3.69 36.10 22.26
CA TYR A 594 -2.74 35.31 23.04
C TYR A 594 -1.69 34.65 22.14
N ASP A 595 -0.62 34.10 22.70
CA ASP A 595 0.37 33.34 21.94
C ASP A 595 -0.14 31.96 21.57
N CYS A 596 -0.72 31.84 20.37
CA CYS A 596 -1.33 30.61 19.85
C CYS A 596 -0.28 29.66 19.21
N THR A 597 0.97 29.70 19.64
CA THR A 597 1.99 28.74 19.25
C THR A 597 1.63 27.36 19.80
N TYR A 598 1.53 26.36 18.91
CA TYR A 598 1.19 24.99 19.29
C TYR A 598 2.37 24.02 19.20
N ALA A 599 3.43 24.41 18.50
CA ALA A 599 4.63 23.61 18.36
C ALA A 599 5.87 24.47 18.12
N ILE A 600 7.02 23.95 18.51
CA ILE A 600 8.33 24.48 18.13
C ILE A 600 9.19 23.36 17.60
N GLU A 601 9.93 23.65 16.52
CA GLU A 601 10.99 22.79 16.04
C GLU A 601 12.35 23.39 16.41
N ILE A 602 13.25 22.56 16.84
CA ILE A 602 14.56 22.91 17.36
C ILE A 602 15.61 22.29 16.48
N GLN A 603 16.44 23.13 15.88
CA GLN A 603 17.58 22.69 15.09
C GLN A 603 18.81 22.65 15.99
N ALA A 604 19.49 21.50 16.04
CA ALA A 604 20.64 21.23 16.87
C ALA A 604 21.92 21.13 16.03
N GLU A 605 23.04 21.57 16.63
CA GLU A 605 24.35 21.25 16.08
C GLU A 605 24.64 19.74 16.29
N ALA A 606 25.23 19.09 15.27
CA ALA A 606 25.42 17.64 15.26
C ALA A 606 26.19 17.09 16.49
N GLU A 607 27.10 17.88 17.06
CA GLU A 607 27.91 17.49 18.22
C GLU A 607 27.12 17.51 19.54
N TYR A 608 26.00 18.24 19.60
CA TYR A 608 25.21 18.47 20.83
C TYR A 608 23.88 17.71 20.85
N GLN A 609 23.53 16.95 19.82
CA GLN A 609 22.20 16.31 19.67
C GLN A 609 21.80 15.46 20.88
N GLU A 610 22.72 14.63 21.43
CA GLU A 610 22.43 13.77 22.58
C GLU A 610 22.20 14.59 23.86
N ILE A 611 22.98 15.66 24.04
CA ILE A 611 22.89 16.54 25.22
C ILE A 611 21.58 17.32 25.17
N ILE A 612 21.26 17.92 24.01
CA ILE A 612 20.03 18.67 23.79
C ILE A 612 18.81 17.76 23.99
N GLU A 613 18.84 16.54 23.46
CA GLU A 613 17.74 15.57 23.66
C GLU A 613 17.47 15.30 25.14
N GLN A 614 18.53 15.12 25.95
CA GLN A 614 18.38 14.90 27.39
C GLN A 614 17.82 16.13 28.12
N GLU A 615 18.30 17.33 27.80
CA GLU A 615 17.80 18.57 28.38
C GLU A 615 16.36 18.85 27.97
N LEU A 616 15.98 18.62 26.72
CA LEU A 616 14.61 18.76 26.27
C LEU A 616 13.67 17.75 26.94
N LYS A 617 14.11 16.50 27.15
CA LYS A 617 13.35 15.50 27.90
C LYS A 617 13.08 15.95 29.35
N LEU A 618 14.08 16.54 30.01
CA LEU A 618 13.91 17.10 31.35
C LEU A 618 12.96 18.32 31.35
N LEU A 619 13.07 19.15 30.31
CA LEU A 619 12.25 20.35 30.14
C LEU A 619 10.75 20.06 30.06
N VAL A 620 10.37 18.99 29.32
CA VAL A 620 8.96 18.61 29.09
C VAL A 620 8.45 17.61 30.15
N SER A 621 9.31 17.05 31.00
CA SER A 621 8.97 15.96 31.92
C SER A 621 7.82 16.24 32.86
N ASP A 622 7.67 17.50 33.29
CA ASP A 622 6.68 17.93 34.27
C ASP A 622 5.36 18.42 33.63
N ASN A 623 5.35 18.57 32.29
CA ASN A 623 4.18 19.04 31.56
C ASN A 623 3.60 17.94 30.67
N ARG A 624 2.43 17.43 31.07
CA ARG A 624 1.72 16.36 30.34
C ARG A 624 1.06 16.81 29.05
N ASP A 625 0.83 18.11 28.88
CA ASP A 625 0.10 18.68 27.74
C ASP A 625 1.02 18.89 26.54
N VAL A 626 2.32 18.65 26.69
CA VAL A 626 3.29 18.74 25.60
C VAL A 626 4.12 17.48 25.48
N ARG A 627 4.47 17.14 24.25
CA ARG A 627 5.36 16.01 23.97
C ARG A 627 6.59 16.43 23.16
N LEU A 628 7.69 15.75 23.43
CA LEU A 628 8.92 15.85 22.66
C LEU A 628 9.00 14.68 21.68
N GLN A 629 9.22 14.98 20.41
CA GLN A 629 9.50 13.96 19.37
C GLN A 629 10.79 14.32 18.67
N THR A 630 11.56 13.31 18.30
CA THR A 630 12.76 13.47 17.49
C THR A 630 12.46 13.20 16.01
N LEU A 631 13.29 13.70 15.11
CA LEU A 631 13.19 13.34 13.70
C LEU A 631 13.28 11.82 13.49
N GLN A 632 14.08 11.13 14.32
CA GLN A 632 14.23 9.68 14.26
C GLN A 632 12.93 8.95 14.64
N ASP A 633 12.15 9.47 15.57
CA ASP A 633 10.85 8.91 15.95
C ASP A 633 9.91 8.92 14.75
N PHE A 634 9.80 10.04 14.05
CA PHE A 634 8.98 10.16 12.82
C PHE A 634 9.47 9.27 11.69
N ILE A 635 10.79 9.14 11.50
CA ILE A 635 11.37 8.23 10.49
C ILE A 635 10.98 6.78 10.79
N VAL A 636 11.06 6.35 12.06
CA VAL A 636 10.68 4.99 12.47
C VAL A 636 9.18 4.76 12.31
N GLU A 637 8.36 5.72 12.66
CA GLU A 637 6.90 5.69 12.48
C GLU A 637 6.55 5.50 11.00
N HIS A 638 7.04 6.34 10.10
CA HIS A 638 6.80 6.22 8.66
C HIS A 638 7.35 4.94 8.04
N GLN A 639 8.48 4.42 8.55
CA GLN A 639 8.98 3.12 8.12
C GLN A 639 8.05 1.99 8.56
N SER A 640 7.50 2.07 9.77
CA SER A 640 6.55 1.09 10.31
C SER A 640 5.25 1.08 9.52
N ASP A 641 4.67 2.24 9.28
CA ASP A 641 3.40 2.39 8.54
C ASP A 641 3.50 1.87 7.11
N ASN A 642 4.61 2.14 6.44
CA ASN A 642 4.83 1.68 5.08
C ASN A 642 5.31 0.23 4.99
N ARG A 643 5.63 -0.44 6.11
CA ARG A 643 6.16 -1.81 6.13
C ARG A 643 5.23 -2.82 5.47
N ALA A 644 3.93 -2.72 5.71
CA ALA A 644 2.93 -3.60 5.08
C ALA A 644 2.89 -3.40 3.57
N GLY A 645 2.92 -2.16 3.09
CA GLY A 645 2.97 -1.80 1.68
C GLY A 645 4.23 -2.34 0.98
N PHE A 646 5.40 -2.21 1.61
CA PHE A 646 6.65 -2.78 1.08
C PHE A 646 6.62 -4.30 1.04
N THR A 647 6.10 -4.95 2.08
CA THR A 647 6.00 -6.40 2.14
C THR A 647 5.11 -6.91 1.00
N LEU A 648 3.99 -6.26 0.73
CA LEU A 648 3.12 -6.56 -0.40
C LEU A 648 3.83 -6.33 -1.75
N ALA A 649 4.54 -5.21 -1.92
CA ALA A 649 5.29 -4.91 -3.13
C ALA A 649 6.40 -5.95 -3.39
N TYR A 650 7.14 -6.38 -2.37
CA TYR A 650 8.12 -7.47 -2.48
C TYR A 650 7.48 -8.80 -2.84
N ALA A 651 6.33 -9.14 -2.24
CA ALA A 651 5.62 -10.37 -2.56
C ALA A 651 5.17 -10.38 -4.03
N ILE A 652 4.61 -9.28 -4.51
CA ILE A 652 4.24 -9.11 -5.93
C ILE A 652 5.47 -9.24 -6.84
N ALA A 653 6.56 -8.55 -6.51
CA ALA A 653 7.81 -8.62 -7.27
C ALA A 653 8.39 -10.04 -7.32
N ALA A 654 8.40 -10.76 -6.21
CA ALA A 654 8.87 -12.15 -6.13
C ALA A 654 8.01 -13.10 -6.98
N ILE A 655 6.68 -12.96 -6.92
CA ILE A 655 5.76 -13.78 -7.72
C ILE A 655 5.92 -13.46 -9.22
N LEU A 656 6.08 -12.20 -9.58
CA LEU A 656 6.35 -11.79 -10.97
C LEU A 656 7.68 -12.34 -11.47
N TRP A 657 8.69 -12.38 -10.62
CA TRP A 657 9.97 -13.00 -10.94
C TRP A 657 9.82 -14.51 -11.18
N ILE A 658 9.09 -15.25 -10.32
CA ILE A 658 8.75 -16.66 -10.52
C ILE A 658 8.01 -16.84 -11.85
N PHE A 659 7.08 -15.95 -12.16
CA PHE A 659 6.32 -15.98 -13.40
C PHE A 659 7.22 -15.77 -14.64
N ALA A 660 8.15 -14.83 -14.59
CA ALA A 660 9.15 -14.61 -15.63
C ALA A 660 10.05 -15.85 -15.82
N VAL A 661 10.47 -16.49 -14.73
CA VAL A 661 11.26 -17.74 -14.75
C VAL A 661 10.48 -18.87 -15.43
N ILE A 662 9.24 -19.11 -15.04
CA ILE A 662 8.37 -20.15 -15.66
C ILE A 662 8.20 -19.88 -17.15
N ASN A 663 7.97 -18.64 -17.53
CA ASN A 663 7.82 -18.24 -18.91
C ASN A 663 9.11 -18.47 -19.71
N GLN A 664 10.26 -18.08 -19.17
CA GLN A 664 11.58 -18.29 -19.79
C GLN A 664 11.87 -19.77 -19.98
N ILE A 665 11.67 -20.59 -18.94
CA ILE A 665 11.86 -22.05 -19.02
C ILE A 665 10.98 -22.66 -20.12
N ASN A 666 9.69 -22.32 -20.10
CA ASN A 666 8.74 -22.81 -21.10
C ASN A 666 9.16 -22.44 -22.54
N LEU A 667 9.61 -21.22 -22.72
CA LEU A 667 10.07 -20.73 -24.03
C LEU A 667 11.29 -21.49 -24.48
N THR A 668 12.35 -21.55 -23.66
CA THR A 668 13.62 -22.22 -24.02
C THR A 668 13.39 -23.69 -24.34
N VAL A 669 12.61 -24.39 -23.51
CA VAL A 669 12.22 -25.79 -23.75
C VAL A 669 11.48 -25.94 -25.07
N THR A 670 10.50 -25.07 -25.33
CA THR A 670 9.66 -25.17 -26.53
C THR A 670 10.41 -24.79 -27.79
N ASN A 671 11.29 -23.79 -27.75
CA ASN A 671 12.14 -23.40 -28.88
C ASN A 671 13.07 -24.56 -29.27
N LEU A 672 13.76 -25.10 -28.28
CA LEU A 672 14.68 -26.20 -28.54
C LEU A 672 13.98 -27.44 -29.02
N LEU A 673 12.84 -27.83 -28.45
CA LEU A 673 12.05 -28.98 -28.94
C LEU A 673 11.52 -28.78 -30.37
N SER A 674 11.11 -27.55 -30.74
CA SER A 674 10.64 -27.27 -32.07
C SER A 674 11.73 -27.29 -33.15
N GLN A 675 12.98 -27.10 -32.74
CA GLN A 675 14.14 -27.09 -33.64
C GLN A 675 14.92 -28.42 -33.62
N LYS A 676 14.38 -29.46 -32.95
CA LYS A 676 15.04 -30.76 -32.81
C LYS A 676 15.42 -31.41 -34.15
N GLN A 677 14.51 -31.41 -35.12
CA GLN A 677 14.76 -31.97 -36.49
C GLN A 677 15.81 -31.16 -37.26
N GLU A 678 15.76 -29.83 -37.17
CA GLU A 678 16.74 -28.93 -37.77
C GLU A 678 18.16 -29.18 -37.23
N MET A 679 18.23 -29.40 -35.90
CA MET A 679 19.50 -29.77 -35.28
C MET A 679 20.05 -31.11 -35.76
N GLY A 680 19.16 -32.09 -35.97
CA GLY A 680 19.53 -33.36 -36.59
C GLY A 680 20.17 -33.15 -37.98
N THR A 681 19.54 -32.29 -38.80
CA THR A 681 20.04 -31.91 -40.11
C THR A 681 21.38 -31.18 -40.05
N LEU A 682 21.52 -30.18 -39.17
CA LEU A 682 22.78 -29.45 -38.98
C LEU A 682 23.93 -30.37 -38.50
N LYS A 683 23.63 -31.32 -37.65
CA LYS A 683 24.61 -32.35 -37.22
C LYS A 683 24.99 -33.28 -38.38
N SER A 684 24.06 -33.68 -39.23
CA SER A 684 24.34 -34.53 -40.38
C SER A 684 25.23 -33.85 -41.43
N ILE A 685 25.19 -32.50 -41.48
CA ILE A 685 26.06 -31.68 -42.35
C ILE A 685 27.44 -31.43 -41.70
N GLY A 686 27.68 -31.92 -40.48
CA GLY A 686 29.00 -31.82 -39.80
C GLY A 686 29.13 -30.75 -38.72
N MET A 687 28.01 -30.15 -38.31
CA MET A 687 28.05 -29.15 -37.22
C MET A 687 28.38 -29.81 -35.87
N THR A 688 29.34 -29.27 -35.14
CA THR A 688 29.75 -29.79 -33.85
C THR A 688 28.76 -29.45 -32.74
N ASN A 689 28.71 -30.25 -31.67
CA ASN A 689 27.85 -29.98 -30.50
C ASN A 689 28.18 -28.64 -29.83
N LYS A 690 29.47 -28.19 -29.93
CA LYS A 690 29.91 -26.90 -29.38
C LYS A 690 29.33 -25.72 -30.16
N GLN A 691 29.36 -25.80 -31.51
CA GLN A 691 28.77 -24.78 -32.38
C GLN A 691 27.25 -24.70 -32.24
N LEU A 692 26.60 -25.87 -32.13
CA LEU A 692 25.16 -25.95 -31.89
C LEU A 692 24.77 -25.30 -30.55
N LYS A 693 25.51 -25.62 -29.49
CA LYS A 693 25.31 -25.00 -28.17
C LYS A 693 25.47 -23.49 -28.24
N GLN A 694 26.50 -23.00 -28.92
CA GLN A 694 26.75 -21.56 -29.05
C GLN A 694 25.61 -20.86 -29.84
N ALA A 695 25.10 -21.48 -30.92
CA ALA A 695 24.02 -20.90 -31.71
C ALA A 695 22.73 -20.73 -30.88
N PHE A 696 22.33 -21.73 -30.10
CA PHE A 696 21.14 -21.67 -29.26
C PHE A 696 21.33 -20.73 -28.03
N MET A 697 22.51 -20.74 -27.43
CA MET A 697 22.81 -19.75 -26.37
C MET A 697 22.68 -18.32 -26.89
N MET A 698 23.20 -18.05 -28.09
CA MET A 698 23.11 -16.71 -28.67
C MET A 698 21.66 -16.32 -29.00
N GLU A 699 20.82 -17.27 -29.49
CA GLU A 699 19.39 -17.02 -29.73
C GLU A 699 18.66 -16.63 -28.41
N GLY A 700 18.88 -17.38 -27.35
CA GLY A 700 18.30 -17.12 -26.05
C GLY A 700 18.80 -15.79 -25.43
N LEU A 701 20.12 -15.53 -25.53
CA LEU A 701 20.73 -14.28 -25.07
C LEU A 701 20.17 -13.07 -25.82
N PHE A 702 19.97 -13.16 -27.14
CA PHE A 702 19.32 -12.07 -27.90
C PHE A 702 17.87 -11.82 -27.43
N THR A 703 17.11 -12.88 -27.20
CA THR A 703 15.73 -12.76 -26.72
C THR A 703 15.68 -12.08 -25.35
N THR A 704 16.54 -12.50 -24.42
CA THR A 704 16.67 -11.91 -23.07
C THR A 704 17.14 -10.46 -23.13
N LEU A 705 18.15 -10.16 -23.97
CA LEU A 705 18.65 -8.80 -24.14
C LEU A 705 17.57 -7.82 -24.63
N ILE A 706 16.79 -8.24 -25.65
CA ILE A 706 15.71 -7.39 -26.18
C ILE A 706 14.60 -7.23 -25.14
N ALA A 707 14.28 -8.27 -24.36
CA ALA A 707 13.31 -8.18 -23.27
C ALA A 707 13.78 -7.19 -22.19
N LEU A 708 15.07 -7.24 -21.78
CA LEU A 708 15.66 -6.29 -20.85
C LEU A 708 15.70 -4.86 -21.41
N LEU A 709 15.92 -4.71 -22.73
CA LEU A 709 15.86 -3.42 -23.38
C LEU A 709 14.44 -2.83 -23.34
N ILE A 710 13.40 -3.66 -23.57
CA ILE A 710 12.00 -3.23 -23.38
C ILE A 710 11.75 -2.84 -21.91
N THR A 711 12.25 -3.64 -20.97
CA THR A 711 12.18 -3.33 -19.54
C THR A 711 12.79 -1.95 -19.24
N ALA A 712 13.94 -1.64 -19.79
CA ALA A 712 14.59 -0.35 -19.61
C ALA A 712 13.83 0.80 -20.29
N VAL A 713 13.47 0.63 -21.57
CA VAL A 713 12.81 1.68 -22.38
C VAL A 713 11.44 2.08 -21.84
N VAL A 714 10.68 1.12 -21.29
CA VAL A 714 9.34 1.38 -20.73
C VAL A 714 9.42 1.58 -19.20
N GLY A 715 10.26 0.79 -18.54
CA GLY A 715 10.38 0.80 -17.08
C GLY A 715 11.02 2.08 -16.55
N ILE A 716 12.08 2.61 -17.18
CA ILE A 716 12.75 3.84 -16.69
C ILE A 716 11.81 5.04 -16.73
N PRO A 717 11.09 5.36 -17.84
CA PRO A 717 10.12 6.44 -17.81
C PRO A 717 8.99 6.24 -16.80
N GLY A 718 8.50 5.00 -16.66
CA GLY A 718 7.49 4.67 -15.65
C GLY A 718 8.01 4.80 -14.22
N GLY A 719 9.22 4.35 -13.94
CA GLY A 719 9.88 4.55 -12.64
C GLY A 719 10.12 6.02 -12.33
N TYR A 720 10.52 6.81 -13.34
CA TYR A 720 10.66 8.26 -13.21
C TYR A 720 9.32 8.94 -12.86
N ALA A 721 8.23 8.52 -13.50
CA ALA A 721 6.88 9.01 -13.18
C ALA A 721 6.48 8.67 -11.73
N ILE A 722 6.80 7.45 -11.25
CA ILE A 722 6.61 7.04 -9.85
C ILE A 722 7.45 7.94 -8.93
N GLY A 723 8.71 8.19 -9.25
CA GLY A 723 9.59 9.07 -8.46
C GLY A 723 9.06 10.50 -8.36
N ILE A 724 8.49 11.06 -9.44
CA ILE A 724 7.82 12.36 -9.42
C ILE A 724 6.58 12.31 -8.53
N PHE A 725 5.75 11.27 -8.67
CA PHE A 725 4.56 11.10 -7.83
C PHE A 725 4.93 11.06 -6.35
N LEU A 726 5.92 10.23 -5.97
CA LEU A 726 6.39 10.12 -4.59
C LEU A 726 6.99 11.44 -4.08
N LYS A 727 7.72 12.17 -4.93
CA LYS A 727 8.26 13.48 -4.58
C LYS A 727 7.16 14.50 -4.30
N ASN A 728 6.14 14.54 -5.15
CA ASN A 728 4.99 15.43 -4.95
C ASN A 728 4.17 15.06 -3.70
N ALA A 729 4.16 13.79 -3.32
CA ALA A 729 3.56 13.31 -2.08
C ALA A 729 4.47 13.45 -0.84
N GLY A 730 5.64 14.08 -0.95
CA GLY A 730 6.58 14.24 0.17
C GLY A 730 7.32 12.96 0.57
N MET A 731 7.12 11.85 -0.15
CA MET A 731 7.66 10.53 0.21
C MET A 731 9.04 10.25 -0.39
N SER A 732 9.64 11.18 -1.09
CA SER A 732 10.91 11.00 -1.81
C SER A 732 11.57 12.32 -2.16
N THR A 733 12.90 12.32 -2.31
CA THR A 733 13.64 13.42 -2.93
C THR A 733 13.54 13.41 -4.46
N GLY A 734 13.10 12.30 -5.07
CA GLY A 734 12.97 12.11 -6.51
C GLY A 734 13.19 10.66 -6.93
N PHE A 735 13.33 10.44 -8.23
CA PHE A 735 13.55 9.11 -8.78
C PHE A 735 14.93 8.54 -8.41
N VAL A 736 14.95 7.38 -7.78
CA VAL A 736 16.16 6.59 -7.52
C VAL A 736 16.13 5.33 -8.37
N PHE A 737 17.13 5.19 -9.24
CA PHE A 737 17.22 4.00 -10.10
C PHE A 737 17.52 2.76 -9.27
N PRO A 738 16.71 1.66 -9.37
CA PRO A 738 16.88 0.44 -8.58
C PRO A 738 18.04 -0.44 -9.09
N VAL A 739 19.28 0.04 -8.97
CA VAL A 739 20.50 -0.59 -9.56
C VAL A 739 20.65 -2.04 -9.14
N VAL A 740 20.54 -2.33 -7.85
CA VAL A 740 20.74 -3.68 -7.30
C VAL A 740 19.66 -4.64 -7.81
N ALA A 741 18.38 -4.24 -7.70
CA ALA A 741 17.25 -5.07 -8.13
C ALA A 741 17.30 -5.35 -9.65
N PHE A 742 17.55 -4.31 -10.46
CA PHE A 742 17.63 -4.45 -11.91
C PHE A 742 18.82 -5.33 -12.34
N THR A 743 19.98 -5.15 -11.71
CA THR A 743 21.18 -5.94 -12.02
C THR A 743 20.98 -7.40 -11.63
N LEU A 744 20.44 -7.68 -10.44
CA LEU A 744 20.13 -9.04 -10.00
C LEU A 744 19.11 -9.72 -10.93
N PHE A 745 18.06 -9.00 -11.34
CA PHE A 745 17.07 -9.49 -12.29
C PHE A 745 17.71 -9.83 -13.63
N ALA A 746 18.52 -8.94 -14.20
CA ALA A 746 19.21 -9.15 -15.47
C ALA A 746 20.17 -10.34 -15.42
N VAL A 747 21.00 -10.43 -14.40
CA VAL A 747 21.94 -11.53 -14.20
C VAL A 747 21.21 -12.87 -14.03
N ALA A 748 20.15 -12.89 -13.22
CA ALA A 748 19.34 -14.08 -13.02
C ALA A 748 18.70 -14.58 -14.32
N MET A 749 18.17 -13.68 -15.16
CA MET A 749 17.58 -14.03 -16.46
C MET A 749 18.63 -14.59 -17.42
N PHE A 750 19.82 -14.01 -17.51
CA PHE A 750 20.91 -14.53 -18.32
C PHE A 750 21.43 -15.88 -17.82
N MET A 751 21.59 -16.04 -16.50
CA MET A 751 22.02 -17.32 -15.90
C MET A 751 21.00 -18.42 -16.17
N LEU A 752 19.70 -18.12 -15.97
CA LEU A 752 18.61 -19.07 -16.20
C LEU A 752 18.59 -19.55 -17.66
N GLU A 753 18.67 -18.62 -18.62
CA GLU A 753 18.69 -18.93 -20.06
C GLU A 753 19.88 -19.82 -20.41
N SER A 754 21.06 -19.46 -19.95
CA SER A 754 22.28 -20.22 -20.17
C SER A 754 22.20 -21.62 -19.56
N LEU A 755 21.73 -21.75 -18.33
CA LEU A 755 21.56 -23.01 -17.63
C LEU A 755 20.58 -23.93 -18.35
N MET A 756 19.40 -23.42 -18.71
CA MET A 756 18.36 -24.19 -19.41
C MET A 756 18.83 -24.69 -20.76
N THR A 757 19.51 -23.84 -21.53
CA THR A 757 20.08 -24.21 -22.84
C THR A 757 21.14 -25.32 -22.67
N ILE A 758 22.01 -25.22 -21.67
CA ILE A 758 23.03 -26.23 -21.38
C ILE A 758 22.39 -27.57 -21.00
N LEU A 759 21.44 -27.57 -20.07
CA LEU A 759 20.76 -28.76 -19.57
C LEU A 759 20.03 -29.51 -20.70
N LEU A 760 19.29 -28.79 -21.55
CA LEU A 760 18.53 -29.38 -22.63
C LEU A 760 19.43 -29.97 -23.71
N ILE A 761 20.49 -29.26 -24.13
CA ILE A 761 21.44 -29.77 -25.12
C ILE A 761 22.21 -30.98 -24.55
N HIS A 762 22.54 -30.97 -23.25
CA HIS A 762 23.17 -32.12 -22.60
C HIS A 762 22.28 -33.37 -22.64
N SER A 763 20.95 -33.19 -22.44
CA SER A 763 19.98 -34.30 -22.53
C SER A 763 19.93 -34.94 -23.93
N TRP A 764 20.24 -34.17 -24.98
CA TRP A 764 20.23 -34.65 -26.37
C TRP A 764 21.57 -35.25 -26.83
N LYS A 765 22.67 -34.96 -26.16
CA LYS A 765 23.97 -35.65 -26.45
C LYS A 765 23.87 -37.18 -26.35
N LYS A 766 22.96 -37.69 -25.54
CA LYS A 766 22.71 -39.11 -25.30
C LYS A 766 21.87 -39.77 -26.42
N GLN A 767 21.28 -39.00 -27.37
CA GLN A 767 20.45 -39.53 -28.43
C GLN A 767 21.25 -39.63 -29.78
N SER A 768 21.07 -40.72 -30.51
CA SER A 768 21.68 -40.84 -31.84
C SER A 768 21.05 -39.87 -32.83
N VAL A 769 21.80 -39.44 -33.87
CA VAL A 769 21.33 -38.51 -34.88
C VAL A 769 20.07 -39.08 -35.58
N ILE A 770 20.04 -40.41 -35.84
CA ILE A 770 18.89 -41.10 -36.42
C ILE A 770 17.66 -41.00 -35.49
N ALA A 771 17.82 -41.19 -34.21
CA ALA A 771 16.72 -41.05 -33.25
C ALA A 771 16.22 -39.60 -33.12
N ILE A 772 17.10 -38.61 -33.34
CA ILE A 772 16.76 -37.18 -33.35
C ILE A 772 15.93 -36.81 -34.61
N MET A 773 16.22 -37.43 -35.76
CA MET A 773 15.54 -37.18 -37.03
C MET A 773 14.22 -37.95 -37.17
N ARG A 774 14.07 -39.11 -36.51
CA ARG A 774 12.88 -39.99 -36.61
C ARG A 774 11.72 -39.61 -35.71
N ASN A 775 11.98 -38.91 -34.61
CA ASN A 775 11.02 -38.39 -33.66
C ASN A 775 10.83 -36.88 -33.82
#